data_6c8235bddab6d40f75209f1d0dba894f
#
_entry.id   6c8235bddab6d40f75209f1d0dba894f
#
_cell.length_a   1.000
_cell.length_b   1.000
_cell.length_c   1.000
_cell.angle_alpha   90.00
_cell.angle_beta   90.00
_cell.angle_gamma   90.00
#
_symmetry.space_group_name_H-M   'P 1'
#
loop_
_entity.id
_entity.type
_entity.pdbx_description
1 polymer ?
#
loop_
_entity_poly.entity_id
_entity_poly.type
_entity_poly.pdbx_seq_one_letter_code
_entity_poly.pdbx_strand_id
1 'polypeptide(L)'
;IRHGDGSETEQPLRRRWEVHDISTQWGHHPFVCRNCRTFHPVGINDTVLGYGRGQTGEYNAWFDADGKPAGEPNEMGGDLSGWWLYDFENPHPELEITEIVLQATSAVAIGLGAITLCDEEGDPFVWPSRKTVAVTIDGAGSAPKLDMDRGVITRQDDLFEVAEDFLTSEETGWGVGGQQVRKGGYVEVHGSPEGTLKVSDEDAGASADFRWGDVLEQGEADQGPVHIEVVSNEGTQWVHVRVEDEVSGDKIGCRIHFRSKQGAYLAPHGHQADVNIAWFEDMGGDCKTRGTPYAYIDGTCQVEMPVGTNYVEVVRGFEYDPTRQLVEIKPGQKHLTLKAKRAFDMKKNGYYSGDTHVHFLSSQSSVLEAEGEDLNVVNLLASQWGRMFTSWEEFTGGVAPTSTENHIVYVSQENRQHVLGHISLLGLKDLVAPMCTGGPNEDWIGGEIQVIMADWAEACKAQGGLVIMPHIPSPDFENAANIVMGHADAAEMCWIWHGEQIGQAEQGYYRWLNVGQKLPIVGGTDKMSNGRILGGSRTYAKLQEGREFTYENWCQAVRTGNTFASTGAMIDLRVEGAEMGQEIAIPGNGGSVEVEVTAWSVWPLTGLELIVNGVRHEREIVDEGERSITLKTKVKTEKSCWIAARCWGPYATDAGPVMAHSSPVYVDVGRRCAFEETDGEYLMTHMEGGVTWAEKIGVFKNEQVRSRLIGLFREARAELMRRAGGVR
;
A
#
# COMPACT_ATOMS: atom_id res chain seq x y z
N ILE A 1 4.97 -32.35 -33.24
CA ILE A 1 5.40 -33.69 -32.81
C ILE A 1 5.13 -34.65 -33.93
N ARG A 2 6.11 -35.49 -34.30
CA ARG A 2 5.94 -36.61 -35.21
C ARG A 2 5.91 -37.91 -34.44
N HIS A 3 4.98 -38.76 -34.79
CA HIS A 3 4.78 -40.03 -34.12
C HIS A 3 5.34 -41.23 -34.95
N GLY A 4 5.57 -42.34 -34.30
CA GLY A 4 6.15 -43.53 -34.93
C GLY A 4 5.28 -44.19 -36.02
N ASP A 5 4.00 -43.89 -36.06
CA ASP A 5 3.06 -44.31 -37.11
C ASP A 5 3.01 -43.32 -38.31
N GLY A 6 3.80 -42.23 -38.26
CA GLY A 6 3.87 -41.17 -39.28
C GLY A 6 2.82 -40.08 -39.13
N SER A 7 1.99 -40.08 -38.11
CA SER A 7 1.08 -38.97 -37.82
C SER A 7 1.84 -37.79 -37.23
N GLU A 8 1.24 -36.60 -37.34
CA GLU A 8 1.80 -35.37 -36.80
C GLU A 8 0.78 -34.64 -35.94
N THR A 9 1.23 -34.09 -34.83
CA THR A 9 0.46 -33.17 -33.98
C THR A 9 1.09 -31.78 -33.98
N GLU A 10 0.32 -30.78 -34.27
CA GLU A 10 0.78 -29.38 -34.28
C GLU A 10 0.26 -28.62 -33.07
N GLN A 11 1.15 -27.89 -32.41
CA GLN A 11 0.82 -26.94 -31.35
C GLN A 11 1.35 -25.56 -31.75
N PRO A 12 0.47 -24.58 -31.97
CA PRO A 12 0.93 -23.20 -32.23
C PRO A 12 1.49 -22.58 -30.95
N LEU A 13 2.64 -21.94 -31.05
CA LEU A 13 3.23 -21.13 -29.99
C LEU A 13 2.98 -19.65 -30.29
N ARG A 14 2.05 -19.07 -29.55
CA ARG A 14 1.61 -17.68 -29.72
C ARG A 14 2.23 -16.80 -28.65
N ARG A 15 2.71 -15.62 -29.06
CA ARG A 15 3.18 -14.62 -28.11
C ARG A 15 2.05 -14.24 -27.14
N ARG A 16 2.39 -14.12 -25.85
CA ARG A 16 1.50 -13.83 -24.75
C ARG A 16 0.54 -14.97 -24.35
N TRP A 17 0.62 -16.11 -25.03
CA TRP A 17 -0.11 -17.32 -24.68
C TRP A 17 0.86 -18.41 -24.23
N GLU A 18 1.39 -19.15 -25.17
CA GLU A 18 2.31 -20.26 -24.91
C GLU A 18 3.77 -19.80 -24.74
N VAL A 19 4.10 -18.61 -25.27
CA VAL A 19 5.41 -17.97 -25.11
C VAL A 19 5.24 -16.49 -24.78
N HIS A 20 6.22 -15.93 -24.08
CA HIS A 20 6.16 -14.53 -23.71
C HIS A 20 7.54 -13.84 -23.85
N ASP A 21 7.56 -12.52 -23.79
CA ASP A 21 8.78 -11.73 -23.84
C ASP A 21 9.67 -12.06 -22.63
N ILE A 22 10.98 -12.08 -22.82
CA ILE A 22 11.95 -12.31 -21.73
C ILE A 22 11.86 -11.20 -20.69
N SER A 23 11.57 -9.99 -21.13
CA SER A 23 11.38 -8.81 -20.29
C SER A 23 9.90 -8.51 -20.20
N THR A 24 9.34 -8.57 -19.00
CA THR A 24 7.95 -8.20 -18.73
C THR A 24 7.91 -6.88 -18.00
N GLN A 25 7.09 -5.98 -18.48
CA GLN A 25 6.77 -4.73 -17.83
C GLN A 25 5.31 -4.77 -17.39
N TRP A 26 4.87 -3.77 -16.69
CA TRP A 26 3.53 -3.58 -16.17
C TRP A 26 2.41 -4.14 -17.05
N GLY A 27 1.56 -4.99 -16.50
CA GLY A 27 0.41 -5.57 -17.19
C GLY A 27 0.74 -6.55 -18.33
N HIS A 28 1.99 -6.93 -18.49
CA HIS A 28 2.44 -7.85 -19.50
C HIS A 28 2.46 -9.29 -19.02
N HIS A 29 1.32 -9.80 -18.62
CA HIS A 29 1.18 -11.19 -18.19
C HIS A 29 0.85 -12.10 -19.38
N PRO A 30 1.42 -13.31 -19.45
CA PRO A 30 0.97 -14.33 -20.37
C PRO A 30 -0.38 -14.91 -19.90
N PHE A 31 -1.09 -15.53 -20.81
CA PHE A 31 -2.37 -16.16 -20.50
C PHE A 31 -2.24 -17.64 -20.14
N VAL A 32 -1.24 -18.32 -20.66
CA VAL A 32 -1.09 -19.78 -20.53
C VAL A 32 0.27 -20.16 -19.98
N CYS A 33 1.36 -19.63 -20.54
CA CYS A 33 2.69 -19.97 -20.04
C CYS A 33 2.93 -19.38 -18.66
N ARG A 34 3.76 -20.06 -17.88
CA ARG A 34 4.10 -19.73 -16.49
C ARG A 34 5.56 -19.38 -16.39
N ASN A 35 5.93 -18.53 -15.44
CA ASN A 35 7.32 -18.23 -15.20
C ASN A 35 8.04 -19.44 -14.57
N CYS A 36 9.30 -19.65 -14.97
CA CYS A 36 10.15 -20.65 -14.38
C CYS A 36 10.44 -20.28 -12.92
N ARG A 37 9.96 -21.07 -11.98
CA ARG A 37 10.30 -20.93 -10.56
C ARG A 37 11.68 -21.46 -10.31
N THR A 38 12.49 -20.74 -9.56
CA THR A 38 13.68 -21.32 -8.96
C THR A 38 13.29 -22.20 -7.79
N PHE A 39 14.06 -23.24 -7.54
CA PHE A 39 13.83 -24.23 -6.47
C PHE A 39 14.11 -23.68 -5.06
N HIS A 40 14.12 -22.39 -4.84
CA HIS A 40 14.27 -21.84 -3.50
C HIS A 40 12.91 -21.74 -2.82
N PRO A 41 12.81 -22.17 -1.55
CA PRO A 41 11.62 -21.94 -0.77
C PRO A 41 11.40 -20.42 -0.73
N VAL A 42 10.26 -20.00 -1.22
CA VAL A 42 9.91 -18.59 -1.23
C VAL A 42 9.31 -18.31 0.12
N GLY A 43 10.10 -17.74 1.01
CA GLY A 43 9.62 -17.24 2.28
C GLY A 43 8.64 -16.08 2.06
N ILE A 44 7.59 -16.02 2.85
CA ILE A 44 6.59 -14.93 2.80
C ILE A 44 7.24 -13.56 2.99
N ASN A 45 8.34 -13.50 3.74
CA ASN A 45 9.12 -12.28 3.92
C ASN A 45 10.23 -12.10 2.88
N ASP A 46 10.28 -12.98 1.87
CA ASP A 46 11.23 -12.84 0.81
C ASP A 46 10.81 -11.68 -0.09
N THR A 47 11.70 -10.72 -0.29
CA THR A 47 11.50 -9.59 -1.21
C THR A 47 11.19 -10.03 -2.64
N VAL A 48 11.57 -11.25 -3.02
CA VAL A 48 11.19 -11.87 -4.28
C VAL A 48 9.67 -11.99 -4.41
N LEU A 49 8.96 -12.35 -3.35
CA LEU A 49 7.50 -12.42 -3.37
C LEU A 49 6.85 -11.04 -3.40
N GLY A 50 7.46 -10.04 -2.78
CA GLY A 50 6.99 -8.66 -2.83
C GLY A 50 6.90 -8.13 -4.26
N TYR A 51 7.70 -8.67 -5.16
CA TYR A 51 7.73 -8.28 -6.57
C TYR A 51 7.32 -9.42 -7.51
N GLY A 52 7.21 -10.61 -7.00
CA GLY A 52 7.22 -11.85 -7.79
C GLY A 52 5.88 -12.37 -8.20
N ARG A 53 4.76 -11.73 -7.96
CA ARG A 53 3.48 -12.22 -8.47
C ARG A 53 3.32 -13.74 -8.29
N GLY A 54 3.56 -14.19 -7.06
CA GLY A 54 3.60 -15.60 -6.72
C GLY A 54 2.33 -16.38 -7.08
N GLN A 55 1.18 -15.71 -7.18
CA GLN A 55 -0.08 -16.34 -7.58
C GLN A 55 -0.11 -16.72 -9.05
N THR A 56 0.51 -15.94 -9.92
CA THR A 56 0.60 -16.24 -11.35
C THR A 56 1.75 -17.20 -11.69
N GLY A 57 2.59 -17.55 -10.71
CA GLY A 57 3.79 -18.32 -10.92
C GLY A 57 4.92 -17.53 -11.58
N GLU A 58 4.79 -16.24 -11.71
CA GLU A 58 5.84 -15.38 -12.23
C GLU A 58 6.99 -15.24 -11.22
N TYR A 59 8.17 -15.15 -11.78
CA TYR A 59 9.40 -15.07 -11.03
C TYR A 59 10.10 -13.74 -11.26
N ASN A 60 10.57 -13.13 -10.21
CA ASN A 60 11.31 -11.90 -10.29
C ASN A 60 12.81 -12.17 -10.51
N ALA A 61 13.32 -11.77 -11.65
CA ALA A 61 14.71 -12.02 -12.06
C ALA A 61 15.75 -11.06 -11.48
N TRP A 62 15.45 -10.37 -10.40
CA TRP A 62 16.40 -9.46 -9.75
C TRP A 62 17.47 -10.17 -8.93
N PHE A 63 17.40 -11.49 -8.88
CA PHE A 63 18.35 -12.30 -8.16
C PHE A 63 19.26 -13.03 -9.16
N ASP A 64 20.54 -13.06 -8.85
CA ASP A 64 21.51 -13.87 -9.58
C ASP A 64 21.29 -15.37 -9.34
N ALA A 65 22.08 -16.19 -10.02
CA ALA A 65 21.99 -17.65 -9.90
C ALA A 65 22.28 -18.18 -8.47
N ASP A 66 22.85 -17.34 -7.60
CA ASP A 66 23.15 -17.68 -6.21
C ASP A 66 22.09 -17.13 -5.23
N GLY A 67 20.97 -16.60 -5.76
CA GLY A 67 19.88 -16.03 -4.95
C GLY A 67 20.22 -14.70 -4.28
N LYS A 68 21.26 -14.01 -4.74
CA LYS A 68 21.61 -12.68 -4.25
C LYS A 68 20.99 -11.60 -5.13
N PRO A 69 20.61 -10.46 -4.55
CA PRO A 69 20.13 -9.34 -5.35
C PRO A 69 21.13 -8.99 -6.45
N ALA A 70 20.71 -9.07 -7.71
CA ALA A 70 21.54 -8.79 -8.88
C ALA A 70 21.71 -7.29 -9.19
N GLY A 71 21.28 -6.42 -8.29
CA GLY A 71 21.35 -4.97 -8.38
C GLY A 71 20.25 -4.30 -7.58
N GLU A 72 20.32 -2.99 -7.45
CA GLU A 72 19.20 -2.21 -6.90
C GLU A 72 17.99 -2.40 -7.81
N PRO A 73 16.85 -2.84 -7.27
CA PRO A 73 15.63 -2.90 -8.04
C PRO A 73 15.31 -1.49 -8.51
N ASN A 74 15.16 -1.33 -9.80
CA ASN A 74 14.59 -0.10 -10.33
C ASN A 74 13.16 -0.05 -9.82
N GLU A 75 12.87 0.84 -8.90
CA GLU A 75 11.67 0.86 -8.06
C GLU A 75 10.36 0.74 -8.84
N MET A 76 10.38 1.00 -10.13
CA MET A 76 9.18 1.17 -10.94
C MET A 76 9.26 0.45 -12.29
N GLY A 77 9.62 -0.79 -12.29
CA GLY A 77 9.55 -1.58 -13.52
C GLY A 77 10.91 -1.87 -14.13
N GLY A 78 11.86 -2.25 -13.30
CA GLY A 78 13.02 -2.98 -13.77
C GLY A 78 12.56 -4.12 -14.65
N ASP A 79 13.25 -4.33 -15.75
CA ASP A 79 12.96 -5.43 -16.65
C ASP A 79 12.92 -6.74 -15.89
N LEU A 80 11.72 -7.23 -15.63
CA LEU A 80 11.53 -8.58 -15.17
C LEU A 80 11.92 -9.49 -16.31
N SER A 81 13.06 -10.11 -16.23
CA SER A 81 13.51 -11.08 -17.22
C SER A 81 13.39 -12.49 -16.66
N GLY A 82 12.81 -13.39 -17.41
CA GLY A 82 12.63 -14.77 -16.96
C GLY A 82 12.43 -15.73 -18.10
N TRP A 83 12.57 -16.99 -17.78
CA TRP A 83 12.19 -18.07 -18.66
C TRP A 83 10.74 -18.46 -18.41
N TRP A 84 10.02 -18.79 -19.47
CA TRP A 84 8.62 -19.19 -19.41
C TRP A 84 8.52 -20.71 -19.59
N LEU A 85 7.68 -21.33 -18.80
CA LEU A 85 7.33 -22.74 -18.89
C LEU A 85 5.98 -22.86 -19.58
N TYR A 86 5.89 -23.78 -20.50
CA TYR A 86 4.65 -24.15 -21.15
C TYR A 86 4.57 -25.67 -21.24
N ASP A 87 3.51 -26.25 -20.74
CA ASP A 87 3.19 -27.65 -20.88
C ASP A 87 2.27 -27.87 -22.08
N PHE A 88 2.53 -28.93 -22.79
CA PHE A 88 1.71 -29.38 -23.90
C PHE A 88 1.40 -30.87 -23.71
N GLU A 89 0.11 -31.18 -23.47
CA GLU A 89 -0.35 -32.55 -23.35
C GLU A 89 -0.29 -33.20 -24.72
N ASN A 90 0.45 -34.35 -24.82
CA ASN A 90 0.47 -35.14 -26.04
C ASN A 90 -0.90 -35.80 -26.23
N PRO A 91 -1.65 -35.46 -27.29
CA PRO A 91 -2.95 -36.10 -27.51
C PRO A 91 -2.89 -37.58 -27.89
N HIS A 92 -1.68 -38.09 -28.16
CA HIS A 92 -1.40 -39.47 -28.51
C HIS A 92 -0.32 -40.07 -27.62
N PRO A 93 -0.56 -40.20 -26.30
CA PRO A 93 0.45 -40.68 -25.36
C PRO A 93 0.85 -42.14 -25.62
N GLU A 94 -0.02 -42.90 -26.31
CA GLU A 94 0.22 -44.29 -26.70
C GLU A 94 1.18 -44.48 -27.90
N LEU A 95 1.50 -43.36 -28.60
CA LEU A 95 2.39 -43.37 -29.76
C LEU A 95 3.81 -42.93 -29.38
N GLU A 96 4.79 -43.62 -29.97
CA GLU A 96 6.18 -43.18 -29.81
C GLU A 96 6.40 -41.81 -30.46
N ILE A 97 7.03 -40.90 -29.75
CA ILE A 97 7.49 -39.60 -30.28
C ILE A 97 8.83 -39.85 -31.00
N THR A 98 8.86 -39.65 -32.31
CA THR A 98 10.09 -39.82 -33.12
C THR A 98 10.82 -38.52 -33.35
N GLU A 99 10.11 -37.41 -33.41
CA GLU A 99 10.72 -36.12 -33.65
C GLU A 99 9.85 -34.95 -33.09
N ILE A 100 10.51 -33.94 -32.57
CA ILE A 100 9.90 -32.65 -32.24
C ILE A 100 10.44 -31.60 -33.21
N VAL A 101 9.56 -31.04 -34.03
CA VAL A 101 9.94 -30.08 -35.06
C VAL A 101 9.48 -28.68 -34.63
N LEU A 102 10.39 -27.75 -34.58
CA LEU A 102 10.09 -26.32 -34.33
C LEU A 102 10.12 -25.58 -35.66
N GLN A 103 9.00 -24.98 -36.02
CA GLN A 103 8.87 -24.24 -37.27
C GLN A 103 8.51 -22.79 -37.00
N ALA A 104 9.39 -21.87 -37.40
CA ALA A 104 9.08 -20.44 -37.32
C ALA A 104 8.02 -20.06 -38.37
N THR A 105 6.94 -19.44 -37.94
CA THR A 105 5.87 -18.92 -38.81
C THR A 105 5.94 -17.40 -38.99
N SER A 106 6.87 -16.74 -38.30
CA SER A 106 7.09 -15.30 -38.38
C SER A 106 8.58 -14.95 -38.24
N ALA A 107 8.94 -13.71 -38.43
CA ALA A 107 10.32 -13.22 -38.28
C ALA A 107 10.70 -12.92 -36.81
N VAL A 108 9.82 -13.22 -35.86
CA VAL A 108 10.09 -13.04 -34.42
C VAL A 108 10.98 -14.15 -33.91
N ALA A 109 12.09 -13.80 -33.26
CA ALA A 109 12.97 -14.78 -32.63
C ALA A 109 12.30 -15.37 -31.37
N ILE A 110 12.35 -16.68 -31.21
CA ILE A 110 11.94 -17.40 -30.01
C ILE A 110 13.18 -18.09 -29.46
N GLY A 111 13.46 -17.83 -28.17
CA GLY A 111 14.48 -18.57 -27.42
C GLY A 111 13.85 -19.83 -26.79
N LEU A 112 14.46 -20.99 -27.01
CA LEU A 112 14.10 -22.24 -26.36
C LEU A 112 15.24 -22.68 -25.44
N GLY A 113 14.97 -22.78 -24.14
CA GLY A 113 15.97 -23.22 -23.17
C GLY A 113 16.08 -24.73 -23.07
N ALA A 114 14.94 -25.42 -22.99
CA ALA A 114 14.89 -26.89 -22.88
C ALA A 114 13.52 -27.43 -23.34
N ILE A 115 13.49 -28.73 -23.63
CA ILE A 115 12.26 -29.52 -23.78
C ILE A 115 12.42 -30.75 -22.86
N THR A 116 11.44 -30.97 -22.01
CA THR A 116 11.38 -32.14 -21.13
C THR A 116 10.16 -32.99 -21.49
N LEU A 117 10.34 -34.27 -21.62
CA LEU A 117 9.25 -35.23 -21.72
C LEU A 117 8.89 -35.68 -20.31
N CYS A 118 7.60 -35.67 -20.02
CA CYS A 118 7.05 -36.10 -18.75
C CYS A 118 5.99 -37.18 -18.99
N ASP A 119 5.96 -38.19 -18.18
CA ASP A 119 5.01 -39.31 -18.22
C ASP A 119 3.95 -39.24 -17.12
N GLU A 120 3.85 -38.09 -16.45
CA GLU A 120 2.81 -37.83 -15.47
C GLU A 120 1.46 -37.56 -16.14
N GLU A 121 0.39 -38.10 -15.57
CA GLU A 121 -0.96 -37.77 -15.98
C GLU A 121 -1.38 -36.37 -15.44
N GLY A 122 -1.77 -35.49 -16.35
CA GLY A 122 -2.25 -34.14 -16.02
C GLY A 122 -1.18 -33.04 -16.14
N ASP A 123 -1.45 -31.91 -15.52
CA ASP A 123 -0.56 -30.74 -15.55
C ASP A 123 0.71 -31.01 -14.70
N PRO A 124 1.91 -31.09 -15.33
CA PRO A 124 3.15 -31.39 -14.60
C PRO A 124 3.57 -30.29 -13.61
N PHE A 125 2.90 -29.14 -13.64
CA PHE A 125 3.13 -28.03 -12.71
C PHE A 125 2.14 -28.05 -11.54
N VAL A 126 1.16 -28.96 -11.53
CA VAL A 126 0.24 -29.18 -10.42
C VAL A 126 0.70 -30.37 -9.59
N TRP A 127 1.29 -30.07 -8.46
CA TRP A 127 1.70 -31.10 -7.50
C TRP A 127 0.50 -31.71 -6.76
N PRO A 128 0.66 -32.90 -6.15
CA PRO A 128 -0.35 -33.50 -5.28
C PRO A 128 -0.85 -32.50 -4.24
N SER A 129 -2.07 -32.71 -3.75
CA SER A 129 -2.77 -31.75 -2.87
C SER A 129 -1.86 -31.16 -1.78
N ARG A 130 -1.83 -29.86 -1.70
CA ARG A 130 -1.11 -29.08 -0.70
C ARG A 130 -1.42 -29.59 0.72
N LYS A 131 -0.37 -29.79 1.50
CA LYS A 131 -0.45 -30.15 2.91
C LYS A 131 0.22 -29.09 3.76
N THR A 132 -0.32 -28.87 4.92
CA THR A 132 0.24 -27.95 5.89
C THR A 132 0.85 -28.72 7.04
N VAL A 133 2.02 -28.29 7.46
CA VAL A 133 2.72 -28.84 8.64
C VAL A 133 3.15 -27.73 9.57
N ALA A 134 3.09 -28.00 10.88
CA ALA A 134 3.76 -27.20 11.90
C ALA A 134 5.15 -27.81 12.13
N VAL A 135 6.19 -27.01 11.97
CA VAL A 135 7.58 -27.40 12.24
C VAL A 135 7.99 -26.69 13.52
N THR A 136 8.26 -27.44 14.59
CA THR A 136 8.79 -26.90 15.84
C THR A 136 10.23 -27.31 16.03
N ILE A 137 11.05 -26.42 16.60
CA ILE A 137 12.48 -26.66 16.81
C ILE A 137 12.81 -26.21 18.25
N ASP A 138 13.37 -27.10 19.02
CA ASP A 138 13.82 -26.77 20.39
C ASP A 138 14.94 -25.72 20.34
N GLY A 139 14.73 -24.58 20.98
CA GLY A 139 15.70 -23.49 21.02
C GLY A 139 15.73 -22.60 19.78
N ALA A 140 14.72 -22.69 18.89
CA ALA A 140 14.63 -21.84 17.70
C ALA A 140 14.61 -20.36 18.05
N GLY A 141 15.49 -19.59 17.43
CA GLY A 141 15.57 -18.12 17.54
C GLY A 141 15.21 -17.40 16.24
N SER A 142 15.27 -18.12 15.11
CA SER A 142 14.97 -17.63 13.76
C SER A 142 13.93 -18.49 13.07
N ALA A 143 13.45 -18.04 11.90
CA ALA A 143 12.63 -18.89 11.05
C ALA A 143 13.49 -20.06 10.52
N PRO A 144 12.95 -21.31 10.54
CA PRO A 144 13.67 -22.43 9.97
C PRO A 144 13.91 -22.21 8.47
N LYS A 145 15.09 -22.62 8.00
CA LYS A 145 15.34 -22.76 6.57
C LYS A 145 14.79 -24.11 6.12
N LEU A 146 13.99 -24.07 5.09
CA LEU A 146 13.28 -25.23 4.57
C LEU A 146 13.62 -25.42 3.09
N ASP A 147 13.79 -26.68 2.68
CA ASP A 147 14.02 -27.07 1.30
C ASP A 147 13.27 -28.37 0.99
N MET A 148 12.79 -28.50 -0.25
CA MET A 148 12.06 -29.69 -0.71
C MET A 148 12.59 -30.14 -2.08
N ASP A 149 13.20 -31.33 -2.17
CA ASP A 149 13.87 -31.77 -3.39
C ASP A 149 12.93 -32.21 -4.53
N ARG A 150 11.70 -32.65 -4.21
CA ARG A 150 10.67 -33.06 -5.18
C ARG A 150 9.33 -32.39 -4.85
N GLY A 151 9.35 -31.09 -4.82
CA GLY A 151 8.18 -30.31 -4.46
C GLY A 151 8.51 -28.85 -4.35
N VAL A 152 7.54 -28.11 -3.84
CA VAL A 152 7.67 -26.69 -3.56
C VAL A 152 7.06 -26.36 -2.19
N ILE A 153 7.68 -25.43 -1.51
CA ILE A 153 7.10 -24.81 -0.33
C ILE A 153 6.37 -23.57 -0.82
N THR A 154 5.05 -23.57 -0.68
CA THR A 154 4.20 -22.49 -1.20
C THR A 154 3.94 -21.42 -0.18
N ARG A 155 4.14 -21.74 1.10
CA ARG A 155 3.97 -20.80 2.18
C ARG A 155 4.82 -21.19 3.38
N GLN A 156 5.38 -20.18 4.02
CA GLN A 156 6.03 -20.31 5.32
C GLN A 156 5.66 -19.10 6.18
N ASP A 157 5.02 -19.37 7.32
CA ASP A 157 4.73 -18.38 8.35
C ASP A 157 5.47 -18.77 9.63
N ASP A 158 5.80 -17.79 10.45
CA ASP A 158 6.35 -18.06 11.77
C ASP A 158 5.31 -18.71 12.68
N LEU A 159 5.72 -19.75 13.39
CA LEU A 159 4.92 -20.38 14.42
C LEU A 159 5.21 -19.71 15.76
N PHE A 160 4.19 -19.09 16.35
CA PHE A 160 4.32 -18.35 17.60
C PHE A 160 3.38 -18.85 18.68
N GLU A 161 3.81 -18.73 19.92
CA GLU A 161 2.95 -18.86 21.10
C GLU A 161 2.41 -17.46 21.48
N VAL A 162 1.09 -17.33 21.62
CA VAL A 162 0.46 -16.08 22.02
C VAL A 162 0.60 -15.93 23.55
N ALA A 163 1.39 -14.96 24.00
CA ALA A 163 1.57 -14.65 25.40
C ALA A 163 0.36 -13.87 25.96
N GLU A 164 0.00 -14.08 27.24
CA GLU A 164 -1.15 -13.40 27.86
C GLU A 164 -0.95 -11.87 27.92
N ASP A 165 0.25 -11.40 28.16
CA ASP A 165 0.58 -9.98 28.19
C ASP A 165 0.42 -9.31 26.82
N PHE A 166 0.62 -10.05 25.73
CA PHE A 166 0.34 -9.57 24.37
C PHE A 166 -1.13 -9.19 24.16
N LEU A 167 -2.07 -9.91 24.79
CA LEU A 167 -3.51 -9.67 24.62
C LEU A 167 -3.95 -8.32 25.19
N THR A 168 -3.23 -7.81 26.18
CA THR A 168 -3.53 -6.55 26.87
C THR A 168 -2.53 -5.45 26.59
N SER A 169 -1.49 -5.73 25.83
CA SER A 169 -0.44 -4.77 25.51
C SER A 169 -0.98 -3.63 24.64
N GLU A 170 -0.75 -2.41 25.07
CA GLU A 170 -0.94 -1.20 24.25
C GLU A 170 0.22 -0.99 23.26
N GLU A 171 1.31 -1.74 23.43
CA GLU A 171 2.54 -1.59 22.64
C GLU A 171 2.44 -2.10 21.21
N THR A 172 1.43 -2.88 20.92
CA THR A 172 1.26 -3.48 19.61
C THR A 172 0.20 -2.73 18.84
N GLY A 173 0.64 -1.90 17.92
CA GLY A 173 -0.23 -1.30 16.92
C GLY A 173 -0.81 -2.35 15.97
N TRP A 174 -1.52 -1.92 14.98
CA TRP A 174 -2.10 -2.76 13.95
C TRP A 174 -1.06 -3.66 13.28
N GLY A 175 -1.43 -4.92 13.09
CA GLY A 175 -0.61 -5.88 12.37
C GLY A 175 0.75 -6.17 12.99
N VAL A 176 0.99 -5.76 14.21
CA VAL A 176 2.23 -6.13 14.88
C VAL A 176 2.12 -7.56 15.36
N GLY A 177 2.64 -8.48 14.59
CA GLY A 177 2.92 -9.84 15.02
C GLY A 177 4.02 -9.89 16.08
N GLY A 178 4.06 -8.85 16.92
CA GLY A 178 5.24 -8.61 17.70
C GLY A 178 5.30 -9.38 18.90
N GLN A 179 5.58 -10.05 19.61
CA GLN A 179 5.85 -10.47 20.94
C GLN A 179 5.40 -11.87 21.29
N GLN A 180 5.42 -12.69 20.27
CA GLN A 180 5.22 -14.10 20.44
C GLN A 180 6.58 -14.76 20.47
N VAL A 181 6.77 -15.69 21.35
CA VAL A 181 7.96 -16.52 21.33
C VAL A 181 7.87 -17.39 20.08
N ARG A 182 8.80 -17.19 19.14
CA ARG A 182 8.88 -18.02 17.96
C ARG A 182 9.20 -19.45 18.39
N LYS A 183 8.49 -20.42 17.82
CA LYS A 183 8.70 -21.86 18.09
C LYS A 183 9.05 -22.65 16.85
N GLY A 184 9.09 -22.02 15.68
CA GLY A 184 9.34 -22.71 14.43
C GLY A 184 8.62 -22.06 13.26
N GLY A 185 8.10 -22.87 12.36
CA GLY A 185 7.40 -22.43 11.16
C GLY A 185 6.12 -23.22 10.90
N TYR A 186 5.11 -22.51 10.36
CA TYR A 186 3.92 -23.09 9.75
C TYR A 186 4.13 -23.13 8.24
N VAL A 187 4.11 -24.30 7.65
CA VAL A 187 4.63 -24.53 6.30
C VAL A 187 3.60 -25.24 5.42
N GLU A 188 3.34 -24.71 4.25
CA GLU A 188 2.53 -25.38 3.24
C GLU A 188 3.44 -25.99 2.16
N VAL A 189 3.29 -27.27 1.94
CA VAL A 189 4.12 -28.08 1.05
C VAL A 189 3.27 -28.73 -0.03
N HIS A 190 3.67 -28.52 -1.29
CA HIS A 190 3.28 -29.36 -2.41
C HIS A 190 4.46 -30.23 -2.77
N GLY A 191 4.35 -31.52 -2.63
CA GLY A 191 5.50 -32.38 -2.89
C GLY A 191 5.11 -33.81 -3.16
N SER A 192 5.98 -34.52 -3.93
CA SER A 192 5.90 -35.95 -4.10
C SER A 192 6.11 -36.64 -2.75
N PRO A 193 5.37 -37.73 -2.42
CA PRO A 193 5.65 -38.55 -1.25
C PRO A 193 7.07 -39.09 -1.20
N GLU A 194 7.76 -39.14 -2.35
CA GLU A 194 9.14 -39.55 -2.47
C GLU A 194 10.16 -38.44 -2.25
N GLY A 195 9.70 -37.22 -2.08
CA GLY A 195 10.53 -36.07 -1.77
C GLY A 195 11.03 -36.06 -0.34
N THR A 196 12.07 -35.28 -0.11
CA THR A 196 12.66 -35.03 1.20
C THR A 196 12.46 -33.59 1.59
N LEU A 197 11.78 -33.37 2.71
CA LEU A 197 11.70 -32.06 3.34
C LEU A 197 12.90 -31.89 4.28
N LYS A 198 13.76 -30.94 3.97
CA LYS A 198 14.91 -30.55 4.79
C LYS A 198 14.56 -29.38 5.64
N VAL A 199 14.87 -29.48 6.92
CA VAL A 199 14.65 -28.43 7.92
C VAL A 199 15.99 -28.12 8.56
N SER A 200 16.34 -26.84 8.65
CA SER A 200 17.54 -26.40 9.37
C SER A 200 17.32 -25.08 10.08
N ASP A 201 17.95 -24.93 11.23
CA ASP A 201 18.00 -23.69 12.02
C ASP A 201 19.43 -23.49 12.51
N GLU A 202 20.09 -22.41 12.07
CA GLU A 202 21.48 -22.14 12.41
C GLU A 202 21.64 -21.71 13.87
N ASP A 203 20.67 -20.98 14.42
CA ASP A 203 20.70 -20.48 15.78
C ASP A 203 20.51 -21.63 16.80
N ALA A 204 19.64 -22.58 16.49
CA ALA A 204 19.46 -23.78 17.28
C ALA A 204 20.51 -24.88 16.98
N GLY A 205 21.31 -24.71 15.93
CA GLY A 205 22.23 -25.73 15.44
C GLY A 205 21.51 -27.01 15.02
N ALA A 206 20.27 -26.90 14.58
CA ALA A 206 19.39 -28.02 14.23
C ALA A 206 19.41 -28.29 12.72
N SER A 207 19.40 -29.55 12.33
CA SER A 207 19.19 -30.00 10.94
C SER A 207 18.54 -31.38 10.92
N ALA A 208 17.52 -31.54 10.07
CA ALA A 208 16.79 -32.80 9.91
C ALA A 208 16.28 -32.97 8.48
N ASP A 209 16.25 -34.20 8.01
CA ASP A 209 15.76 -34.58 6.67
C ASP A 209 14.60 -35.57 6.82
N PHE A 210 13.41 -35.15 6.39
CA PHE A 210 12.19 -35.96 6.51
C PHE A 210 11.74 -36.46 5.14
N ARG A 211 11.55 -37.76 4.97
CA ARG A 211 10.86 -38.28 3.80
C ARG A 211 9.40 -37.88 3.85
N TRP A 212 8.94 -37.14 2.84
CA TRP A 212 7.62 -36.52 2.87
C TRP A 212 6.48 -37.53 2.99
N GLY A 213 6.57 -38.67 2.28
CA GLY A 213 5.59 -39.74 2.39
C GLY A 213 5.41 -40.30 3.80
N ASP A 214 6.51 -40.43 4.54
CA ASP A 214 6.48 -40.94 5.92
C ASP A 214 5.79 -39.95 6.86
N VAL A 215 6.04 -38.65 6.67
CA VAL A 215 5.34 -37.55 7.41
C VAL A 215 3.84 -37.57 7.12
N LEU A 216 3.45 -37.77 5.86
CA LEU A 216 2.04 -37.83 5.47
C LEU A 216 1.31 -39.07 6.02
N GLU A 217 2.01 -40.21 6.06
CA GLU A 217 1.43 -41.47 6.55
C GLU A 217 1.29 -41.50 8.06
N GLN A 218 2.28 -40.97 8.78
CA GLN A 218 2.32 -41.00 10.25
C GLN A 218 1.59 -39.79 10.90
N GLY A 219 1.44 -38.69 10.16
CA GLY A 219 0.86 -37.45 10.66
C GLY A 219 1.83 -36.60 11.48
N GLU A 220 2.91 -37.18 11.97
CA GLU A 220 3.97 -36.49 12.73
C GLU A 220 5.31 -37.23 12.55
N ALA A 221 6.42 -36.50 12.78
CA ALA A 221 7.76 -37.08 12.77
C ALA A 221 8.73 -36.27 13.62
N ASP A 222 9.66 -36.95 14.28
CA ASP A 222 10.71 -36.39 15.12
C ASP A 222 12.08 -36.72 14.59
N GLN A 223 12.98 -35.77 14.49
CA GLN A 223 14.40 -35.98 14.25
C GLN A 223 15.26 -35.00 15.07
N GLY A 224 15.87 -35.51 16.14
CA GLY A 224 16.64 -34.67 17.06
C GLY A 224 15.80 -33.57 17.70
N PRO A 225 16.19 -32.28 17.55
CA PRO A 225 15.43 -31.16 18.12
C PRO A 225 14.27 -30.71 17.21
N VAL A 226 14.06 -31.32 16.05
CA VAL A 226 13.05 -30.92 15.06
C VAL A 226 11.86 -31.88 15.15
N HIS A 227 10.68 -31.31 15.34
CA HIS A 227 9.38 -31.99 15.30
C HIS A 227 8.55 -31.42 14.15
N ILE A 228 7.90 -32.30 13.37
CA ILE A 228 6.95 -31.94 12.32
C ILE A 228 5.61 -32.62 12.64
N GLU A 229 4.53 -31.84 12.59
CA GLU A 229 3.16 -32.31 12.75
C GLU A 229 2.33 -31.88 11.54
N VAL A 230 1.65 -32.82 10.87
CA VAL A 230 0.68 -32.49 9.80
C VAL A 230 -0.53 -31.83 10.46
N VAL A 231 -0.82 -30.59 10.07
CA VAL A 231 -1.98 -29.86 10.58
C VAL A 231 -3.25 -30.55 10.07
N SER A 232 -3.97 -31.17 10.97
CA SER A 232 -5.23 -31.86 10.68
C SER A 232 -6.41 -30.89 10.83
N ASN A 233 -7.35 -30.97 9.91
CA ASN A 233 -8.65 -30.32 10.04
C ASN A 233 -9.66 -31.19 10.81
N GLU A 234 -9.24 -32.29 11.40
CA GLU A 234 -10.09 -33.13 12.24
C GLU A 234 -10.53 -32.38 13.50
N GLY A 235 -11.81 -32.42 13.79
CA GLY A 235 -12.38 -31.69 14.96
C GLY A 235 -12.65 -30.20 14.69
N THR A 236 -12.55 -29.73 13.45
CA THR A 236 -13.00 -28.40 13.08
C THR A 236 -14.52 -28.35 12.87
N GLN A 237 -15.06 -27.17 12.99
CA GLN A 237 -16.48 -26.92 12.75
C GLN A 237 -16.72 -25.51 12.20
N TRP A 238 -17.72 -25.38 11.35
CA TRP A 238 -18.13 -24.08 10.84
C TRP A 238 -18.79 -23.25 11.92
N VAL A 239 -18.24 -22.06 12.15
CA VAL A 239 -18.74 -21.06 13.09
C VAL A 239 -19.16 -19.81 12.32
N HIS A 240 -20.38 -19.36 12.53
CA HIS A 240 -20.85 -18.07 12.05
C HIS A 240 -20.43 -16.99 13.05
N VAL A 241 -19.59 -16.09 12.59
CA VAL A 241 -19.06 -14.98 13.40
C VAL A 241 -19.81 -13.70 13.07
N ARG A 242 -20.14 -12.93 14.11
CA ARG A 242 -20.74 -11.61 14.00
C ARG A 242 -19.93 -10.61 14.84
N VAL A 243 -19.58 -9.48 14.25
CA VAL A 243 -18.92 -8.38 14.93
C VAL A 243 -19.89 -7.22 15.14
N GLU A 244 -19.98 -6.74 16.34
CA GLU A 244 -20.91 -5.69 16.77
C GLU A 244 -20.16 -4.53 17.43
N ASP A 245 -20.65 -3.31 17.20
CA ASP A 245 -20.27 -2.17 18.02
C ASP A 245 -20.74 -2.42 19.45
N GLU A 246 -19.84 -2.22 20.42
CA GLU A 246 -20.12 -2.56 21.83
C GLU A 246 -21.25 -1.74 22.44
N VAL A 247 -21.46 -0.50 21.96
CA VAL A 247 -22.45 0.44 22.51
C VAL A 247 -23.80 0.30 21.83
N SER A 248 -23.82 0.33 20.49
CA SER A 248 -25.07 0.29 19.74
C SER A 248 -25.61 -1.13 19.53
N GLY A 249 -24.74 -2.15 19.53
CA GLY A 249 -25.07 -3.54 19.19
C GLY A 249 -25.28 -3.74 17.67
N ASP A 250 -25.01 -2.72 16.86
CA ASP A 250 -25.12 -2.82 15.42
C ASP A 250 -23.99 -3.64 14.84
N LYS A 251 -24.28 -4.37 13.76
CA LYS A 251 -23.27 -5.04 12.96
C LYS A 251 -22.36 -4.02 12.31
N ILE A 252 -21.05 -4.22 12.41
CA ILE A 252 -20.04 -3.33 11.83
C ILE A 252 -19.01 -4.08 11.01
N GLY A 253 -18.64 -3.52 9.85
CA GLY A 253 -17.50 -3.99 9.05
C GLY A 253 -16.17 -3.83 9.79
N CYS A 254 -15.24 -4.73 9.57
CA CYS A 254 -13.92 -4.71 10.21
C CYS A 254 -12.90 -5.55 9.43
N ARG A 255 -11.63 -5.40 9.78
CA ARG A 255 -10.58 -6.38 9.50
C ARG A 255 -10.56 -7.41 10.62
N ILE A 256 -10.54 -8.70 10.28
CA ILE A 256 -10.55 -9.79 11.25
C ILE A 256 -9.44 -10.80 10.95
N HIS A 257 -8.81 -11.30 12.01
CA HIS A 257 -7.83 -12.36 11.97
C HIS A 257 -8.21 -13.48 12.92
N PHE A 258 -8.14 -14.71 12.45
CA PHE A 258 -8.32 -15.90 13.28
C PHE A 258 -7.07 -16.76 13.21
N ARG A 259 -6.64 -17.31 14.32
CA ARG A 259 -5.50 -18.22 14.39
C ARG A 259 -5.81 -19.40 15.30
N SER A 260 -5.53 -20.60 14.83
CA SER A 260 -5.63 -21.80 15.67
C SER A 260 -4.56 -21.81 16.74
N LYS A 261 -4.73 -22.69 17.73
CA LYS A 261 -3.70 -22.93 18.76
C LYS A 261 -2.36 -23.39 18.18
N GLN A 262 -2.37 -24.08 17.04
CA GLN A 262 -1.16 -24.50 16.32
C GLN A 262 -0.52 -23.39 15.46
N GLY A 263 -1.08 -22.17 15.46
CA GLY A 263 -0.52 -21.03 14.74
C GLY A 263 -1.06 -20.84 13.32
N ALA A 264 -1.96 -21.70 12.85
CA ALA A 264 -2.56 -21.59 11.52
C ALA A 264 -3.48 -20.38 11.41
N TYR A 265 -3.33 -19.57 10.36
CA TYR A 265 -4.35 -18.62 9.97
C TYR A 265 -5.59 -19.35 9.45
N LEU A 266 -6.74 -19.02 10.02
CA LEU A 266 -8.04 -19.58 9.64
C LEU A 266 -8.79 -18.54 8.81
N ALA A 267 -8.63 -18.61 7.49
CA ALA A 267 -9.30 -17.69 6.59
C ALA A 267 -10.82 -17.88 6.64
N PRO A 268 -11.63 -16.81 6.75
CA PRO A 268 -13.06 -16.88 6.55
C PRO A 268 -13.41 -17.41 5.16
N HIS A 269 -14.58 -18.02 5.04
CA HIS A 269 -15.05 -18.55 3.76
C HIS A 269 -15.11 -17.45 2.69
N GLY A 270 -14.52 -17.72 1.54
CA GLY A 270 -14.43 -16.78 0.42
C GLY A 270 -13.18 -15.87 0.47
N HIS A 271 -12.41 -15.93 1.53
CA HIS A 271 -11.15 -15.19 1.70
C HIS A 271 -9.92 -16.04 1.43
N GLN A 272 -8.80 -15.38 1.14
CA GLN A 272 -7.54 -16.05 0.83
C GLN A 272 -6.88 -16.60 2.09
N ALA A 273 -6.50 -17.87 2.08
CA ALA A 273 -5.70 -18.47 3.15
C ALA A 273 -4.24 -17.99 3.10
N ASP A 274 -3.74 -17.66 1.92
CA ASP A 274 -2.43 -17.10 1.66
C ASP A 274 -2.59 -15.80 0.88
N VAL A 275 -2.43 -14.68 1.59
CA VAL A 275 -2.62 -13.35 1.02
C VAL A 275 -1.35 -12.91 0.31
N ASN A 276 -1.44 -12.74 -1.00
CA ASN A 276 -0.35 -12.21 -1.81
C ASN A 276 -0.20 -10.70 -1.58
N ILE A 277 1.01 -10.27 -1.23
CA ILE A 277 1.35 -8.88 -1.00
C ILE A 277 2.19 -8.26 -2.13
N ALA A 278 2.30 -8.97 -3.25
CA ALA A 278 3.03 -8.47 -4.40
C ALA A 278 2.44 -7.15 -4.91
N TRP A 279 3.31 -6.27 -5.38
CA TRP A 279 2.92 -5.02 -5.99
C TRP A 279 2.04 -5.24 -7.21
N PHE A 280 1.06 -4.36 -7.40
CA PHE A 280 0.10 -4.40 -8.52
C PHE A 280 -0.84 -5.61 -8.52
N GLU A 281 -0.96 -6.30 -7.40
CA GLU A 281 -1.92 -7.38 -7.20
C GLU A 281 -2.77 -7.09 -5.98
N ASP A 282 -3.70 -6.16 -6.10
CA ASP A 282 -4.68 -5.88 -5.08
C ASP A 282 -6.02 -6.51 -5.48
N MET A 283 -6.33 -7.63 -4.85
CA MET A 283 -7.59 -8.33 -5.10
C MET A 283 -8.75 -7.73 -4.28
N GLY A 284 -8.43 -6.91 -3.27
CA GLY A 284 -9.38 -6.41 -2.29
C GLY A 284 -9.95 -7.48 -1.36
N GLY A 285 -10.48 -7.04 -0.24
CA GLY A 285 -11.12 -7.92 0.73
C GLY A 285 -10.19 -8.72 1.63
N ASP A 286 -8.90 -8.76 1.33
CA ASP A 286 -7.87 -9.38 2.13
C ASP A 286 -6.65 -8.47 2.23
N CYS A 287 -5.94 -8.50 3.36
CA CYS A 287 -4.65 -7.83 3.49
C CYS A 287 -3.70 -8.63 4.37
N LYS A 288 -2.40 -8.39 4.21
CA LYS A 288 -1.36 -8.97 5.06
C LYS A 288 -0.42 -7.87 5.48
N THR A 289 -0.48 -7.53 6.75
CA THR A 289 0.29 -6.44 7.30
C THR A 289 1.28 -6.98 8.31
N ARG A 290 2.56 -6.61 8.18
CA ARG A 290 3.63 -7.07 9.07
C ARG A 290 3.62 -8.58 9.31
N GLY A 291 3.30 -9.36 8.29
CA GLY A 291 3.22 -10.80 8.35
C GLY A 291 1.89 -11.36 8.87
N THR A 292 0.96 -10.54 9.34
CA THR A 292 -0.36 -10.98 9.82
C THR A 292 -1.42 -10.81 8.73
N PRO A 293 -2.05 -11.89 8.24
CA PRO A 293 -3.15 -11.83 7.29
C PRO A 293 -4.46 -11.44 7.98
N TYR A 294 -5.27 -10.65 7.30
CA TYR A 294 -6.61 -10.27 7.72
C TYR A 294 -7.60 -10.40 6.58
N ALA A 295 -8.84 -10.71 6.93
CA ALA A 295 -9.98 -10.63 6.03
C ALA A 295 -10.81 -9.38 6.34
N TYR A 296 -11.20 -8.62 5.32
CA TYR A 296 -12.22 -7.59 5.46
C TYR A 296 -13.60 -8.21 5.37
N ILE A 297 -14.42 -7.98 6.37
CA ILE A 297 -15.78 -8.50 6.44
C ILE A 297 -16.80 -7.37 6.65
N ASP A 298 -18.01 -7.57 6.18
CA ASP A 298 -19.14 -6.64 6.40
C ASP A 298 -19.72 -6.69 7.83
N GLY A 299 -18.98 -7.33 8.75
CA GLY A 299 -19.39 -7.59 10.13
C GLY A 299 -19.91 -9.00 10.35
N THR A 300 -19.94 -9.85 9.31
CA THR A 300 -20.26 -11.27 9.45
C THR A 300 -19.35 -12.12 8.56
N CYS A 301 -19.00 -13.30 9.05
CA CYS A 301 -18.30 -14.29 8.24
C CYS A 301 -18.60 -15.72 8.72
N GLN A 302 -18.23 -16.69 7.92
CA GLN A 302 -18.17 -18.09 8.33
C GLN A 302 -16.70 -18.51 8.30
N VAL A 303 -16.26 -19.16 9.34
CA VAL A 303 -14.88 -19.65 9.45
C VAL A 303 -14.89 -21.07 10.02
N GLU A 304 -14.05 -21.91 9.46
CA GLU A 304 -13.84 -23.26 9.96
C GLU A 304 -12.83 -23.19 11.11
N MET A 305 -13.28 -23.45 12.33
CA MET A 305 -12.47 -23.32 13.55
C MET A 305 -12.31 -24.67 14.24
N PRO A 306 -11.11 -25.00 14.72
CA PRO A 306 -10.93 -26.15 15.60
C PRO A 306 -11.63 -25.93 16.94
N VAL A 307 -12.12 -27.03 17.50
CA VAL A 307 -12.63 -27.03 18.88
C VAL A 307 -11.49 -26.76 19.85
N GLY A 308 -11.76 -25.93 20.85
CA GLY A 308 -10.77 -25.47 21.84
C GLY A 308 -10.42 -24.00 21.66
N THR A 309 -9.25 -23.62 22.17
CA THR A 309 -8.80 -22.22 22.21
C THR A 309 -8.30 -21.76 20.84
N ASN A 310 -8.83 -20.63 20.38
CA ASN A 310 -8.41 -19.94 19.18
C ASN A 310 -8.12 -18.47 19.51
N TYR A 311 -7.18 -17.86 18.77
CA TYR A 311 -6.90 -16.42 18.85
C TYR A 311 -7.74 -15.67 17.83
N VAL A 312 -8.28 -14.52 18.24
CA VAL A 312 -9.06 -13.63 17.37
C VAL A 312 -8.61 -12.20 17.57
N GLU A 313 -8.43 -11.49 16.45
CA GLU A 313 -8.18 -10.06 16.43
C GLU A 313 -9.21 -9.35 15.56
N VAL A 314 -9.78 -8.25 16.08
CA VAL A 314 -10.72 -7.38 15.37
C VAL A 314 -10.15 -5.97 15.36
N VAL A 315 -10.02 -5.40 14.19
CA VAL A 315 -9.51 -4.04 13.96
C VAL A 315 -10.45 -3.25 13.07
N ARG A 316 -10.74 -2.00 13.43
CA ARG A 316 -11.59 -1.11 12.66
C ARG A 316 -11.10 0.33 12.71
N GLY A 317 -10.36 0.73 11.69
CA GLY A 317 -9.89 2.11 11.56
C GLY A 317 -9.16 2.66 12.78
N PHE A 318 -8.99 3.98 12.84
CA PHE A 318 -8.22 4.67 13.88
C PHE A 318 -9.04 5.10 15.10
N GLU A 319 -10.35 4.96 15.04
CA GLU A 319 -11.28 5.47 16.05
C GLU A 319 -11.83 4.37 16.97
N TYR A 320 -11.42 3.11 16.75
CA TYR A 320 -11.77 1.95 17.56
C TYR A 320 -10.55 1.38 18.26
N ASP A 321 -10.73 0.96 19.51
CA ASP A 321 -9.72 0.18 20.23
C ASP A 321 -9.54 -1.18 19.51
N PRO A 322 -8.32 -1.60 19.13
CA PRO A 322 -8.09 -2.94 18.62
C PRO A 322 -8.47 -4.00 19.66
N THR A 323 -9.19 -5.01 19.24
CA THR A 323 -9.62 -6.11 20.12
C THR A 323 -8.80 -7.36 19.84
N ARG A 324 -8.16 -7.91 20.83
CA ARG A 324 -7.42 -9.18 20.80
C ARG A 324 -7.93 -10.07 21.92
N GLN A 325 -8.26 -11.31 21.59
CA GLN A 325 -8.76 -12.23 22.62
C GLN A 325 -8.55 -13.69 22.24
N LEU A 326 -8.46 -14.54 23.26
CA LEU A 326 -8.61 -15.97 23.12
C LEU A 326 -10.09 -16.32 23.25
N VAL A 327 -10.59 -17.11 22.30
CA VAL A 327 -11.98 -17.61 22.31
C VAL A 327 -11.96 -19.12 22.40
N GLU A 328 -12.83 -19.67 23.26
CA GLU A 328 -13.00 -21.12 23.41
C GLU A 328 -14.17 -21.58 22.53
N ILE A 329 -13.88 -22.38 21.51
CA ILE A 329 -14.88 -22.98 20.64
C ILE A 329 -15.28 -24.35 21.19
N LYS A 330 -16.55 -24.47 21.60
CA LYS A 330 -17.11 -25.71 22.15
C LYS A 330 -17.60 -26.64 21.05
N PRO A 331 -17.57 -27.97 21.27
CA PRO A 331 -18.16 -28.91 20.32
C PRO A 331 -19.62 -28.54 19.99
N GLY A 332 -19.94 -28.44 18.68
CA GLY A 332 -21.27 -28.08 18.19
C GLY A 332 -21.62 -26.60 18.25
N GLN A 333 -20.72 -25.72 18.68
CA GLN A 333 -20.94 -24.27 18.67
C GLN A 333 -21.04 -23.75 17.23
N LYS A 334 -22.12 -23.04 16.92
CA LYS A 334 -22.41 -22.53 15.57
C LYS A 334 -22.25 -21.01 15.44
N HIS A 335 -22.19 -20.30 16.56
CA HIS A 335 -22.17 -18.84 16.57
C HIS A 335 -21.12 -18.31 17.52
N LEU A 336 -20.45 -17.23 17.11
CA LEU A 336 -19.53 -16.44 17.92
C LEU A 336 -19.85 -14.95 17.68
N THR A 337 -20.10 -14.21 18.76
CA THR A 337 -20.28 -12.76 18.69
C THR A 337 -19.05 -12.09 19.30
N LEU A 338 -18.44 -11.19 18.54
CA LEU A 338 -17.32 -10.36 18.92
C LEU A 338 -17.78 -8.91 19.05
N LYS A 339 -17.13 -8.13 19.90
CA LYS A 339 -17.45 -6.72 20.10
C LYS A 339 -16.25 -5.85 19.83
N ALA A 340 -16.47 -4.73 19.17
CA ALA A 340 -15.48 -3.68 18.95
C ALA A 340 -15.95 -2.40 19.63
N LYS A 341 -15.03 -1.74 20.32
CA LYS A 341 -15.30 -0.54 21.10
C LYS A 341 -14.80 0.70 20.38
N ARG A 342 -15.70 1.63 20.07
CA ARG A 342 -15.33 2.96 19.59
C ARG A 342 -14.72 3.79 20.72
N ALA A 343 -13.50 4.27 20.55
CA ALA A 343 -12.79 5.09 21.54
C ALA A 343 -13.22 6.56 21.44
N PHE A 344 -13.39 7.07 20.22
CA PHE A 344 -13.86 8.42 19.93
C PHE A 344 -14.52 8.47 18.53
N ASP A 345 -15.19 9.57 18.22
CA ASP A 345 -15.95 9.73 16.99
C ASP A 345 -15.66 11.10 16.37
N MET A 346 -14.82 11.12 15.32
CA MET A 346 -14.41 12.34 14.65
C MET A 346 -15.55 13.02 13.89
N LYS A 347 -16.58 12.26 13.48
CA LYS A 347 -17.76 12.81 12.79
C LYS A 347 -18.55 13.74 13.70
N LYS A 348 -18.58 13.51 15.01
CA LYS A 348 -19.20 14.43 15.98
C LYS A 348 -18.54 15.81 16.03
N ASN A 349 -17.25 15.87 15.63
CA ASN A 349 -16.49 17.10 15.50
C ASN A 349 -16.51 17.67 14.07
N GLY A 350 -17.29 17.09 13.17
CA GLY A 350 -17.43 17.48 11.78
C GLY A 350 -16.32 16.97 10.85
N TYR A 351 -15.41 16.12 11.33
CA TYR A 351 -14.35 15.55 10.51
C TYR A 351 -14.78 14.25 9.83
N TYR A 352 -14.45 14.14 8.56
CA TYR A 352 -14.65 12.93 7.75
C TYR A 352 -13.33 12.51 7.15
N SER A 353 -12.99 11.22 7.35
CA SER A 353 -11.74 10.64 6.88
C SER A 353 -11.78 10.33 5.39
N GLY A 354 -10.63 10.36 4.72
CA GLY A 354 -10.52 9.97 3.33
C GLY A 354 -9.11 9.59 2.94
N ASP A 355 -9.00 8.68 1.98
CA ASP A 355 -7.75 8.33 1.31
C ASP A 355 -7.71 9.00 -0.06
N THR A 356 -6.69 9.82 -0.31
CA THR A 356 -6.56 10.55 -1.58
C THR A 356 -5.91 9.73 -2.68
N HIS A 357 -5.40 8.50 -2.37
CA HIS A 357 -4.52 7.79 -3.28
C HIS A 357 -4.65 6.26 -3.17
N VAL A 358 -5.49 5.68 -4.02
CA VAL A 358 -5.78 4.24 -4.01
C VAL A 358 -5.77 3.69 -5.43
N HIS A 359 -5.10 2.55 -5.65
CA HIS A 359 -5.00 1.86 -6.93
C HIS A 359 -5.51 0.42 -6.86
N PHE A 360 -5.77 -0.18 -8.00
CA PHE A 360 -6.01 -1.60 -8.26
C PHE A 360 -7.26 -2.22 -7.61
N LEU A 361 -7.93 -1.56 -6.69
CA LEU A 361 -9.19 -2.05 -6.13
C LEU A 361 -10.35 -1.92 -7.13
N SER A 362 -11.37 -2.74 -6.97
CA SER A 362 -12.70 -2.47 -7.52
C SER A 362 -13.46 -1.49 -6.62
N SER A 363 -14.50 -0.87 -7.13
CA SER A 363 -15.37 -0.02 -6.29
C SER A 363 -16.07 -0.81 -5.18
N GLN A 364 -16.39 -2.09 -5.42
CA GLN A 364 -16.97 -3.01 -4.41
C GLN A 364 -15.96 -3.31 -3.29
N SER A 365 -14.75 -3.70 -3.66
CA SER A 365 -13.68 -3.95 -2.69
C SER A 365 -13.33 -2.69 -1.91
N SER A 366 -13.32 -1.54 -2.59
CA SER A 366 -13.07 -0.24 -1.94
C SER A 366 -14.11 0.08 -0.87
N VAL A 367 -15.39 -0.20 -1.08
CA VAL A 367 -16.44 -0.01 -0.07
C VAL A 367 -16.25 -0.98 1.10
N LEU A 368 -16.01 -2.26 0.82
CA LEU A 368 -15.81 -3.27 1.86
C LEU A 368 -14.64 -2.91 2.78
N GLU A 369 -13.51 -2.53 2.19
CA GLU A 369 -12.34 -2.10 2.96
C GLU A 369 -12.58 -0.77 3.69
N ALA A 370 -13.28 0.19 3.05
CA ALA A 370 -13.65 1.45 3.69
C ALA A 370 -14.55 1.24 4.92
N GLU A 371 -15.52 0.34 4.83
CA GLU A 371 -16.34 -0.07 5.97
C GLU A 371 -15.48 -0.72 7.06
N GLY A 372 -14.54 -1.59 6.67
CA GLY A 372 -13.61 -2.23 7.58
C GLY A 372 -12.65 -1.26 8.29
N GLU A 373 -12.25 -0.20 7.63
CA GLU A 373 -11.33 0.83 8.15
C GLU A 373 -12.04 2.09 8.69
N ASP A 374 -13.36 2.09 8.76
CA ASP A 374 -14.18 3.28 9.13
C ASP A 374 -13.76 4.54 8.33
N LEU A 375 -13.44 4.35 7.05
CA LEU A 375 -12.98 5.38 6.14
C LEU A 375 -14.15 5.94 5.34
N ASN A 376 -14.33 7.26 5.34
CA ASN A 376 -15.52 7.88 4.74
C ASN A 376 -15.39 8.12 3.23
N VAL A 377 -14.19 8.42 2.72
CA VAL A 377 -13.97 8.72 1.29
C VAL A 377 -12.80 7.90 0.76
N VAL A 378 -13.01 7.25 -0.37
CA VAL A 378 -11.97 6.57 -1.15
C VAL A 378 -11.87 7.23 -2.52
N ASN A 379 -10.70 7.78 -2.84
CA ASN A 379 -10.38 8.20 -4.19
C ASN A 379 -9.66 7.06 -4.90
N LEU A 380 -10.42 6.26 -5.63
CA LEU A 380 -9.88 5.17 -6.44
C LEU A 380 -9.34 5.77 -7.75
N LEU A 381 -8.05 5.64 -8.01
CA LEU A 381 -7.38 6.34 -9.11
C LEU A 381 -7.31 5.46 -10.36
N ALA A 382 -8.04 5.86 -11.38
CA ALA A 382 -7.80 5.37 -12.73
C ALA A 382 -6.40 5.80 -13.18
N SER A 383 -5.60 4.86 -13.66
CA SER A 383 -4.21 5.12 -14.02
C SER A 383 -3.77 4.30 -15.22
N GLN A 384 -2.73 4.78 -15.89
CA GLN A 384 -2.03 4.05 -16.92
C GLN A 384 -0.64 3.64 -16.41
N TRP A 385 -0.34 2.34 -16.56
CA TRP A 385 0.93 1.71 -16.16
C TRP A 385 1.56 1.07 -17.40
N GLY A 386 2.31 1.86 -18.17
CA GLY A 386 2.77 1.42 -19.48
C GLY A 386 1.58 1.09 -20.40
N ARG A 387 1.32 -0.19 -20.68
CA ARG A 387 0.20 -0.65 -21.50
C ARG A 387 -1.03 -1.08 -20.72
N MET A 388 -0.96 -1.13 -19.39
CA MET A 388 -2.07 -1.49 -18.54
C MET A 388 -2.83 -0.23 -18.10
N PHE A 389 -4.15 -0.30 -18.16
CA PHE A 389 -5.05 0.67 -17.57
C PHE A 389 -5.79 0.04 -16.40
N THR A 390 -5.91 0.76 -15.29
CA THR A 390 -6.57 0.29 -14.07
C THR A 390 -7.72 1.20 -13.70
N SER A 391 -8.80 0.62 -13.16
CA SER A 391 -10.00 1.32 -12.66
C SER A 391 -10.70 2.24 -13.68
N TRP A 392 -10.32 2.16 -14.93
CA TRP A 392 -10.90 2.93 -16.03
C TRP A 392 -12.37 2.55 -16.26
N GLU A 393 -12.67 1.25 -16.27
CA GLU A 393 -14.01 0.70 -16.50
C GLU A 393 -15.00 1.06 -15.38
N GLU A 394 -14.50 1.44 -14.22
CA GLU A 394 -15.30 1.84 -13.08
C GLU A 394 -15.56 3.35 -13.02
N PHE A 395 -14.97 4.12 -13.91
CA PHE A 395 -15.15 5.57 -13.96
C PHE A 395 -16.56 5.95 -14.40
N THR A 396 -17.28 6.69 -13.58
CA THR A 396 -18.66 7.13 -13.85
C THR A 396 -18.81 8.65 -13.96
N GLY A 397 -17.75 9.41 -13.63
CA GLY A 397 -17.81 10.88 -13.54
C GLY A 397 -18.62 11.39 -12.35
N GLY A 398 -18.82 10.54 -11.34
CA GLY A 398 -19.56 10.81 -10.13
C GLY A 398 -19.26 9.82 -9.02
N VAL A 399 -20.02 9.89 -7.93
CA VAL A 399 -19.95 8.92 -6.84
C VAL A 399 -20.28 7.54 -7.36
N ALA A 400 -19.44 6.54 -7.07
CA ALA A 400 -19.63 5.18 -7.53
C ALA A 400 -20.95 4.60 -6.98
N PRO A 401 -21.73 3.84 -7.79
CA PRO A 401 -23.01 3.27 -7.37
C PRO A 401 -22.91 2.31 -6.17
N THR A 402 -21.73 1.79 -5.90
CA THR A 402 -21.42 0.90 -4.76
C THR A 402 -21.34 1.64 -3.44
N SER A 403 -21.20 2.96 -3.46
CA SER A 403 -21.06 3.81 -2.26
C SER A 403 -22.26 3.69 -1.32
N THR A 404 -22.01 3.88 -0.04
CA THR A 404 -23.02 3.96 1.00
C THR A 404 -23.13 5.38 1.54
N GLU A 405 -24.10 5.63 2.43
CA GLU A 405 -24.25 6.95 3.08
C GLU A 405 -23.00 7.39 3.86
N ASN A 406 -22.24 6.44 4.41
CA ASN A 406 -21.08 6.71 5.25
C ASN A 406 -19.74 6.47 4.56
N HIS A 407 -19.72 5.77 3.42
CA HIS A 407 -18.51 5.35 2.71
C HIS A 407 -18.66 5.65 1.22
N ILE A 408 -18.02 6.71 0.77
CA ILE A 408 -18.10 7.19 -0.60
C ILE A 408 -16.85 6.73 -1.36
N VAL A 409 -17.05 6.05 -2.47
CA VAL A 409 -16.01 5.77 -3.47
C VAL A 409 -16.22 6.72 -4.65
N TYR A 410 -15.18 7.41 -5.04
CA TYR A 410 -15.16 8.23 -6.25
C TYR A 410 -13.99 7.79 -7.12
N VAL A 411 -14.27 7.34 -8.33
CA VAL A 411 -13.20 7.01 -9.26
C VAL A 411 -12.63 8.29 -9.82
N SER A 412 -11.40 8.55 -9.45
CA SER A 412 -10.61 9.71 -9.80
C SER A 412 -9.49 9.32 -10.77
N GLN A 413 -8.40 10.07 -10.85
CA GLN A 413 -7.34 9.76 -11.81
C GLN A 413 -5.98 10.18 -11.26
N GLU A 414 -4.94 9.36 -11.51
CA GLU A 414 -3.56 9.78 -11.38
C GLU A 414 -2.90 9.78 -12.76
N ASN A 415 -2.38 10.93 -13.17
CA ASN A 415 -1.58 11.09 -14.37
C ASN A 415 -0.10 11.21 -14.01
N ARG A 416 0.75 10.70 -14.88
CA ARG A 416 2.17 10.57 -14.55
C ARG A 416 3.12 10.80 -15.72
N GLN A 417 4.28 11.28 -15.36
CA GLN A 417 5.48 11.32 -16.18
C GLN A 417 6.70 11.20 -15.24
N HIS A 418 7.57 10.26 -15.53
CA HIS A 418 8.65 9.86 -14.62
C HIS A 418 9.59 11.01 -14.18
N VAL A 419 9.86 11.98 -15.07
CA VAL A 419 10.73 13.14 -14.76
C VAL A 419 9.91 14.35 -14.28
N LEU A 420 8.78 14.64 -14.94
CA LEU A 420 7.98 15.83 -14.64
C LEU A 420 7.27 15.72 -13.29
N GLY A 421 6.82 14.51 -12.94
CA GLY A 421 6.11 14.22 -11.70
C GLY A 421 4.83 13.44 -11.90
N HIS A 422 4.12 13.21 -10.79
CA HIS A 422 2.78 12.64 -10.77
C HIS A 422 1.78 13.70 -10.29
N ILE A 423 0.51 13.50 -10.63
CA ILE A 423 -0.57 14.42 -10.26
C ILE A 423 -1.88 13.66 -10.09
N SER A 424 -2.50 13.78 -8.91
CA SER A 424 -3.82 13.20 -8.66
C SER A 424 -4.91 14.22 -8.96
N LEU A 425 -5.85 13.82 -9.81
CA LEU A 425 -6.95 14.63 -10.33
C LEU A 425 -8.25 14.08 -9.76
N LEU A 426 -8.78 14.68 -8.70
CA LEU A 426 -9.91 14.18 -7.94
C LEU A 426 -11.23 14.86 -8.37
N GLY A 427 -12.33 14.12 -8.31
CA GLY A 427 -13.65 14.66 -8.61
C GLY A 427 -13.89 15.00 -10.08
N LEU A 428 -13.26 14.28 -10.98
CA LEU A 428 -13.41 14.44 -12.43
C LEU A 428 -14.80 13.99 -12.88
N LYS A 429 -15.36 14.71 -13.87
CA LYS A 429 -16.57 14.34 -14.58
C LYS A 429 -16.25 13.59 -15.88
N ASP A 430 -15.12 13.89 -16.49
CA ASP A 430 -14.54 13.27 -17.67
C ASP A 430 -13.07 13.00 -17.43
N LEU A 431 -12.57 11.83 -17.87
CA LEU A 431 -11.15 11.48 -17.78
C LEU A 431 -10.27 12.45 -18.55
N VAL A 432 -9.12 12.77 -18.02
CA VAL A 432 -8.14 13.67 -18.61
C VAL A 432 -7.04 12.86 -19.31
N ALA A 433 -7.06 12.85 -20.64
CA ALA A 433 -6.12 12.09 -21.46
C ALA A 433 -5.06 13.00 -22.15
N PRO A 434 -3.85 12.47 -22.44
CA PRO A 434 -3.35 11.13 -22.09
C PRO A 434 -3.06 11.01 -20.59
N MET A 435 -3.12 9.82 -20.01
CA MET A 435 -2.84 9.61 -18.56
C MET A 435 -1.34 9.54 -18.27
N CYS A 436 -0.54 9.18 -19.26
CA CYS A 436 0.92 9.20 -19.21
C CYS A 436 1.48 9.97 -20.38
N THR A 437 2.69 10.47 -20.23
CA THR A 437 3.43 11.18 -21.30
C THR A 437 4.93 10.97 -21.16
N GLY A 438 5.65 10.92 -22.29
CA GLY A 438 7.10 10.74 -22.29
C GLY A 438 7.53 9.28 -22.29
N GLY A 439 8.69 8.93 -22.05
CA GLY A 439 9.50 7.77 -22.24
C GLY A 439 9.00 6.36 -21.94
N PRO A 440 9.88 5.38 -22.15
CA PRO A 440 9.58 3.98 -21.93
C PRO A 440 9.24 3.72 -20.49
N ASN A 441 8.86 3.02 -19.78
CA ASN A 441 8.54 2.71 -18.38
C ASN A 441 7.25 3.32 -17.84
N GLU A 442 6.91 4.54 -18.24
CA GLU A 442 5.64 5.18 -17.86
C GLU A 442 4.64 5.10 -18.99
N ASP A 443 5.09 5.40 -20.20
CA ASP A 443 4.29 5.51 -21.41
C ASP A 443 4.95 4.72 -22.55
N TRP A 444 4.26 3.73 -23.07
CA TRP A 444 4.71 2.96 -24.26
C TRP A 444 4.26 3.56 -25.57
N ILE A 445 3.58 4.69 -25.56
CA ILE A 445 3.01 5.32 -26.76
C ILE A 445 4.09 6.08 -27.53
N GLY A 446 5.12 6.57 -26.84
CA GLY A 446 6.25 7.25 -27.47
C GLY A 446 7.26 7.77 -26.44
N GLY A 447 8.48 8.09 -26.90
CA GLY A 447 9.54 8.67 -26.07
C GLY A 447 9.42 10.18 -25.86
N GLU A 448 8.35 10.81 -26.33
CA GLU A 448 8.20 12.27 -26.36
C GLU A 448 7.17 12.76 -25.33
N ILE A 449 7.48 13.85 -24.65
CA ILE A 449 6.52 14.54 -23.78
C ILE A 449 5.46 15.19 -24.69
N GLN A 450 4.21 14.74 -24.54
CA GLN A 450 3.06 15.16 -25.35
C GLN A 450 2.27 16.30 -24.72
N VAL A 451 2.18 16.28 -23.37
CA VAL A 451 1.52 17.27 -22.53
C VAL A 451 2.37 17.49 -21.29
N ILE A 452 2.18 18.59 -20.60
CA ILE A 452 2.82 18.87 -19.32
C ILE A 452 1.80 18.73 -18.19
N MET A 453 2.26 18.66 -16.96
CA MET A 453 1.37 18.43 -15.80
C MET A 453 0.44 19.61 -15.54
N ALA A 454 0.86 20.84 -15.87
CA ALA A 454 0.01 22.01 -15.81
C ALA A 454 -1.24 21.89 -16.70
N ASP A 455 -1.12 21.26 -17.87
CA ASP A 455 -2.26 21.05 -18.78
C ASP A 455 -3.29 20.09 -18.13
N TRP A 456 -2.83 19.07 -17.42
CA TRP A 456 -3.69 18.15 -16.66
C TRP A 456 -4.36 18.85 -15.48
N ALA A 457 -3.61 19.67 -14.73
CA ALA A 457 -4.15 20.44 -13.61
C ALA A 457 -5.24 21.41 -14.08
N GLU A 458 -5.00 22.15 -15.17
CA GLU A 458 -5.95 23.06 -15.77
C GLU A 458 -7.23 22.33 -16.23
N ALA A 459 -7.08 21.18 -16.87
CA ALA A 459 -8.20 20.35 -17.32
C ALA A 459 -9.04 19.82 -16.15
N CYS A 460 -8.42 19.44 -15.03
CA CYS A 460 -9.11 19.03 -13.82
C CYS A 460 -9.88 20.22 -13.19
N LYS A 461 -9.23 21.35 -13.03
CA LYS A 461 -9.85 22.55 -12.47
C LYS A 461 -10.99 23.10 -13.32
N ALA A 462 -10.91 22.99 -14.63
CA ALA A 462 -11.99 23.35 -15.55
C ALA A 462 -13.28 22.54 -15.32
N GLN A 463 -13.16 21.33 -14.78
CA GLN A 463 -14.28 20.48 -14.39
C GLN A 463 -14.74 20.71 -12.93
N GLY A 464 -14.07 21.59 -12.18
CA GLY A 464 -14.31 21.82 -10.75
C GLY A 464 -13.61 20.81 -9.84
N GLY A 465 -12.76 19.95 -10.41
CA GLY A 465 -11.99 18.94 -9.69
C GLY A 465 -10.93 19.52 -8.76
N LEU A 466 -10.39 18.66 -7.91
CA LEU A 466 -9.37 18.97 -6.91
C LEU A 466 -8.02 18.39 -7.37
N VAL A 467 -6.99 19.21 -7.39
CA VAL A 467 -5.63 18.81 -7.81
C VAL A 467 -4.75 18.58 -6.59
N ILE A 468 -4.30 17.34 -6.42
CA ILE A 468 -3.38 16.96 -5.34
C ILE A 468 -2.00 16.69 -5.92
N MET A 469 -0.96 17.20 -5.29
CA MET A 469 0.42 16.79 -5.54
C MET A 469 0.74 15.58 -4.67
N PRO A 470 0.82 14.36 -5.26
CA PRO A 470 0.93 13.12 -4.49
C PRO A 470 2.35 12.91 -3.97
N HIS A 471 2.45 12.08 -2.91
CA HIS A 471 3.70 11.59 -2.30
C HIS A 471 4.87 12.59 -2.32
N ILE A 472 4.63 13.82 -1.86
CA ILE A 472 5.65 14.86 -1.74
C ILE A 472 6.83 14.36 -0.87
N PRO A 473 8.10 14.64 -1.24
CA PRO A 473 8.55 15.59 -2.28
C PRO A 473 8.80 14.98 -3.66
N SER A 474 8.60 13.71 -3.88
CA SER A 474 9.08 13.05 -5.09
C SER A 474 7.92 12.51 -5.96
N PRO A 475 8.03 12.72 -7.28
CA PRO A 475 8.95 13.59 -7.98
C PRO A 475 8.47 15.04 -7.96
N ASP A 476 9.33 15.99 -7.69
CA ASP A 476 8.97 17.41 -7.47
C ASP A 476 9.31 18.34 -8.65
N PHE A 477 9.74 17.81 -9.80
CA PHE A 477 10.29 18.59 -10.90
C PHE A 477 9.33 19.65 -11.44
N GLU A 478 8.30 19.27 -12.24
CA GLU A 478 7.30 20.23 -12.72
C GLU A 478 6.29 20.60 -11.62
N ASN A 479 6.04 19.67 -10.65
CA ASN A 479 5.16 19.91 -9.53
C ASN A 479 5.57 21.15 -8.73
N ALA A 480 6.86 21.42 -8.64
CA ALA A 480 7.39 22.62 -8.03
C ALA A 480 6.82 23.90 -8.65
N ALA A 481 6.84 23.99 -9.98
CA ALA A 481 6.27 25.12 -10.70
C ALA A 481 4.73 25.17 -10.54
N ASN A 482 4.07 24.04 -10.64
CA ASN A 482 2.62 23.91 -10.49
C ASN A 482 2.13 24.38 -9.11
N ILE A 483 2.85 24.05 -8.04
CA ILE A 483 2.54 24.52 -6.68
C ILE A 483 2.68 26.05 -6.60
N VAL A 484 3.79 26.61 -7.09
CA VAL A 484 4.02 28.07 -7.07
C VAL A 484 2.96 28.83 -7.86
N MET A 485 2.53 28.28 -9.00
CA MET A 485 1.50 28.88 -9.84
C MET A 485 0.07 28.66 -9.34
N GLY A 486 -0.11 27.92 -8.24
CA GLY A 486 -1.44 27.68 -7.65
C GLY A 486 -2.26 26.65 -8.41
N HIS A 487 -1.63 25.78 -9.18
CA HIS A 487 -2.31 24.66 -9.80
C HIS A 487 -2.66 23.55 -8.78
N ALA A 488 -1.87 23.40 -7.73
CA ALA A 488 -2.14 22.46 -6.64
C ALA A 488 -3.17 23.02 -5.67
N ASP A 489 -4.12 22.20 -5.22
CA ASP A 489 -5.08 22.51 -4.16
C ASP A 489 -4.61 21.96 -2.81
N ALA A 490 -3.83 20.87 -2.78
CA ALA A 490 -3.23 20.29 -1.58
C ALA A 490 -1.96 19.49 -1.90
N ALA A 491 -1.18 19.23 -0.85
CA ALA A 491 0.01 18.39 -0.88
C ALA A 491 -0.23 17.12 -0.08
N GLU A 492 0.09 15.96 -0.67
CA GLU A 492 -0.14 14.67 -0.04
C GLU A 492 1.12 14.16 0.65
N MET A 493 0.95 13.78 1.91
CA MET A 493 1.91 12.98 2.65
C MET A 493 1.57 11.51 2.55
N CYS A 494 2.44 10.77 1.91
CA CYS A 494 2.41 9.32 1.89
C CYS A 494 3.53 8.78 2.79
N TRP A 495 3.30 8.74 4.10
CA TRP A 495 4.34 8.34 5.07
C TRP A 495 4.77 6.88 4.92
N ILE A 496 3.95 6.04 4.31
CA ILE A 496 4.27 4.64 4.03
C ILE A 496 5.55 4.51 3.20
N TRP A 497 5.72 5.41 2.22
CA TRP A 497 6.86 5.38 1.32
C TRP A 497 8.10 6.02 1.91
N HIS A 498 7.92 6.93 2.85
CA HIS A 498 9.03 7.73 3.33
C HIS A 498 9.75 7.10 4.53
N GLY A 499 9.12 6.16 5.28
CA GLY A 499 9.76 5.46 6.39
C GLY A 499 10.68 6.36 7.22
N GLU A 500 11.98 6.11 7.17
CA GLU A 500 13.00 6.93 7.84
C GLU A 500 13.19 8.34 7.21
N GLN A 501 12.62 8.60 6.02
CA GLN A 501 12.72 9.86 5.28
C GLN A 501 11.58 10.84 5.58
N ILE A 502 10.73 10.58 6.55
CA ILE A 502 9.61 11.44 6.94
C ILE A 502 10.04 12.91 7.07
N GLY A 503 11.18 13.15 7.71
CA GLY A 503 11.72 14.51 7.86
C GLY A 503 12.07 15.21 6.54
N GLN A 504 12.38 14.48 5.48
CA GLN A 504 12.64 15.05 4.15
C GLN A 504 11.34 15.46 3.46
N ALA A 505 10.29 14.65 3.57
CA ALA A 505 8.98 14.96 3.03
C ALA A 505 8.41 16.22 3.70
N GLU A 506 8.51 16.32 5.01
CA GLU A 506 8.06 17.50 5.77
C GLU A 506 8.87 18.75 5.39
N GLN A 507 10.20 18.66 5.23
CA GLN A 507 11.02 19.78 4.76
C GLN A 507 10.64 20.25 3.35
N GLY A 508 10.34 19.33 2.44
CA GLY A 508 9.82 19.65 1.12
C GLY A 508 8.55 20.45 1.21
N TYR A 509 7.59 19.98 2.00
CA TYR A 509 6.32 20.66 2.24
C TYR A 509 6.52 22.07 2.87
N TYR A 510 7.38 22.23 3.87
CA TYR A 510 7.64 23.49 4.55
C TYR A 510 8.25 24.56 3.64
N ARG A 511 9.06 24.17 2.64
CA ARG A 511 9.59 25.10 1.65
C ARG A 511 8.50 25.83 0.87
N TRP A 512 7.44 25.12 0.49
CA TRP A 512 6.30 25.71 -0.20
C TRP A 512 5.58 26.74 0.69
N LEU A 513 5.35 26.38 1.94
CA LEU A 513 4.73 27.27 2.91
C LEU A 513 5.60 28.50 3.18
N ASN A 514 6.92 28.32 3.26
CA ASN A 514 7.90 29.36 3.50
C ASN A 514 8.04 30.38 2.36
N VAL A 515 7.55 30.07 1.17
CA VAL A 515 7.48 31.03 0.05
C VAL A 515 6.07 31.58 -0.14
N GLY A 516 5.26 31.50 0.88
CA GLY A 516 3.92 32.10 0.93
C GLY A 516 2.86 31.31 0.19
N GLN A 517 3.11 30.05 -0.12
CA GLN A 517 2.09 29.19 -0.68
C GLN A 517 1.13 28.72 0.41
N LYS A 518 -0.17 28.94 0.20
CA LYS A 518 -1.22 28.36 1.05
C LYS A 518 -1.56 26.99 0.49
N LEU A 519 -0.99 25.96 1.08
CA LEU A 519 -1.09 24.60 0.59
C LEU A 519 -1.54 23.69 1.75
N PRO A 520 -2.79 23.20 1.74
CA PRO A 520 -3.25 22.21 2.71
C PRO A 520 -2.45 20.91 2.64
N ILE A 521 -2.36 20.22 3.79
CA ILE A 521 -1.82 18.87 3.85
C ILE A 521 -2.96 17.85 3.79
N VAL A 522 -2.76 16.79 3.06
CA VAL A 522 -3.62 15.60 3.00
C VAL A 522 -2.80 14.34 3.18
N GLY A 523 -3.44 13.23 3.53
CA GLY A 523 -2.83 11.91 3.60
C GLY A 523 -3.44 10.99 2.56
N GLY A 524 -2.61 10.24 1.88
CA GLY A 524 -2.97 9.18 0.95
C GLY A 524 -2.08 7.96 1.17
N THR A 525 -2.63 6.77 0.91
CA THR A 525 -1.92 5.50 1.14
C THR A 525 -1.01 5.13 -0.01
N ASP A 526 -1.34 5.55 -1.22
CA ASP A 526 -0.76 5.02 -2.45
C ASP A 526 -0.80 3.47 -2.43
N LYS A 527 -2.00 2.96 -2.14
CA LYS A 527 -2.25 1.51 -2.00
C LYS A 527 -2.16 0.85 -3.35
N MET A 528 -1.23 -0.09 -3.48
CA MET A 528 -0.97 -0.83 -4.72
C MET A 528 -0.90 -2.34 -4.53
N SER A 529 -1.20 -2.83 -3.33
CA SER A 529 -1.18 -4.27 -3.05
C SER A 529 -1.96 -4.61 -1.78
N ASN A 530 -2.25 -5.89 -1.58
CA ASN A 530 -2.80 -6.41 -0.34
C ASN A 530 -1.83 -6.29 0.87
N GLY A 531 -0.60 -5.85 0.65
CA GLY A 531 0.37 -5.53 1.70
C GLY A 531 0.14 -4.17 2.37
N ARG A 532 -0.86 -3.40 1.90
CA ARG A 532 -1.21 -2.09 2.44
C ARG A 532 -2.68 -2.02 2.81
N ILE A 533 -2.99 -1.44 3.94
CA ILE A 533 -4.38 -1.18 4.34
C ILE A 533 -4.89 0.09 3.68
N LEU A 534 -6.15 0.08 3.30
CA LEU A 534 -6.84 1.26 2.80
C LEU A 534 -6.89 2.34 3.89
N GLY A 535 -6.52 3.57 3.55
CA GLY A 535 -6.49 4.66 4.52
C GLY A 535 -5.48 4.49 5.64
N GLY A 536 -4.40 3.71 5.44
CA GLY A 536 -3.29 3.60 6.38
C GLY A 536 -2.58 4.92 6.61
N SER A 537 -2.48 5.73 5.57
CA SER A 537 -2.24 7.17 5.64
C SER A 537 -3.49 7.88 5.13
N ARG A 538 -4.17 8.65 5.97
CA ARG A 538 -5.47 9.26 5.61
C ARG A 538 -5.57 10.74 5.95
N THR A 539 -6.43 11.41 5.24
CA THR A 539 -6.86 12.77 5.49
C THR A 539 -8.06 12.77 6.44
N TYR A 540 -8.08 13.65 7.41
CA TYR A 540 -9.30 14.07 8.08
C TYR A 540 -9.64 15.48 7.62
N ALA A 541 -10.81 15.65 7.01
CA ALA A 541 -11.29 16.93 6.49
C ALA A 541 -12.54 17.38 7.27
N LYS A 542 -12.51 18.59 7.82
CA LYS A 542 -13.63 19.14 8.59
C LYS A 542 -14.57 19.89 7.67
N LEU A 543 -15.80 19.41 7.59
CA LEU A 543 -16.85 20.11 6.84
C LEU A 543 -17.21 21.42 7.51
N GLN A 544 -17.61 22.41 6.70
CA GLN A 544 -18.18 23.65 7.21
C GLN A 544 -19.46 23.36 8.00
N GLU A 545 -19.67 24.09 9.07
CA GLU A 545 -20.84 23.93 9.93
C GLU A 545 -22.16 24.01 9.12
N GLY A 546 -23.04 23.02 9.37
CA GLY A 546 -24.34 22.88 8.69
C GLY A 546 -24.27 22.28 7.28
N ARG A 547 -23.11 21.86 6.81
CA ARG A 547 -22.98 21.11 5.55
C ARG A 547 -23.16 19.63 5.76
N GLU A 548 -23.92 19.00 4.87
CA GLU A 548 -24.07 17.54 4.82
C GLU A 548 -22.80 16.87 4.31
N PHE A 549 -22.58 15.62 4.71
CA PHE A 549 -21.51 14.81 4.17
C PHE A 549 -21.82 14.40 2.72
N THR A 550 -21.09 14.99 1.79
CA THR A 550 -21.05 14.64 0.37
C THR A 550 -19.63 14.70 -0.12
N TYR A 551 -19.34 14.05 -1.24
CA TYR A 551 -18.01 14.10 -1.85
C TYR A 551 -17.56 15.53 -2.15
N GLU A 552 -18.45 16.35 -2.70
CA GLU A 552 -18.18 17.75 -3.05
C GLU A 552 -17.86 18.60 -1.80
N ASN A 553 -18.59 18.39 -0.71
CA ASN A 553 -18.34 19.11 0.54
C ASN A 553 -17.04 18.66 1.20
N TRP A 554 -16.68 17.36 1.07
CA TRP A 554 -15.38 16.85 1.50
C TRP A 554 -14.24 17.46 0.69
N CYS A 555 -14.33 17.47 -0.66
CA CYS A 555 -13.36 18.15 -1.52
C CYS A 555 -13.24 19.64 -1.20
N GLN A 556 -14.35 20.31 -0.88
CA GLN A 556 -14.31 21.70 -0.48
C GLN A 556 -13.60 21.90 0.86
N ALA A 557 -13.78 21.01 1.82
CA ALA A 557 -13.06 21.04 3.10
C ALA A 557 -11.54 20.85 2.90
N VAL A 558 -11.13 19.96 2.00
CA VAL A 558 -9.72 19.81 1.60
C VAL A 558 -9.21 21.13 1.00
N ARG A 559 -9.93 21.72 0.04
CA ARG A 559 -9.52 22.95 -0.64
C ARG A 559 -9.38 24.15 0.33
N THR A 560 -10.20 24.21 1.36
CA THR A 560 -10.12 25.26 2.39
C THR A 560 -9.03 25.00 3.43
N GLY A 561 -8.45 23.82 3.46
CA GLY A 561 -7.33 23.46 4.33
C GLY A 561 -7.73 23.15 5.78
N ASN A 562 -9.01 22.92 6.07
CA ASN A 562 -9.39 22.43 7.39
C ASN A 562 -9.15 20.91 7.48
N THR A 563 -7.88 20.53 7.36
CA THR A 563 -7.42 19.16 7.22
C THR A 563 -6.22 18.87 8.09
N PHE A 564 -6.06 17.58 8.40
CA PHE A 564 -4.80 17.02 8.87
C PHE A 564 -4.58 15.64 8.23
N ALA A 565 -3.33 15.26 8.07
CA ALA A 565 -2.93 13.93 7.65
C ALA A 565 -2.62 13.06 8.88
N SER A 566 -2.96 11.76 8.83
CA SER A 566 -2.84 10.86 9.97
C SER A 566 -2.44 9.44 9.54
N THR A 567 -1.64 8.82 10.38
CA THR A 567 -1.35 7.38 10.39
C THR A 567 -1.79 6.71 11.71
N GLY A 568 -2.78 7.31 12.40
CA GLY A 568 -3.34 6.75 13.64
C GLY A 568 -3.58 7.77 14.75
N ALA A 569 -2.97 8.96 14.68
CA ALA A 569 -3.19 10.04 15.64
C ALA A 569 -4.16 11.09 15.10
N MET A 570 -4.87 11.75 16.00
CA MET A 570 -5.73 12.91 15.72
C MET A 570 -5.05 14.16 16.25
N ILE A 571 -5.30 15.31 15.60
CA ILE A 571 -4.74 16.59 16.01
C ILE A 571 -5.72 17.74 15.72
N ASP A 572 -5.88 18.63 16.68
CA ASP A 572 -6.61 19.90 16.52
C ASP A 572 -5.68 21.07 16.87
N LEU A 573 -5.57 22.02 15.96
CA LEU A 573 -4.75 23.23 16.12
C LEU A 573 -5.65 24.47 16.09
N ARG A 574 -5.47 25.35 17.08
CA ARG A 574 -6.14 26.64 17.18
C ARG A 574 -5.11 27.76 17.37
N VAL A 575 -5.24 28.83 16.60
CA VAL A 575 -4.42 30.03 16.74
C VAL A 575 -5.37 31.23 16.87
N GLU A 576 -5.41 31.93 18.02
CA GLU A 576 -6.43 32.97 18.34
C GLU A 576 -7.88 32.45 18.07
N GLY A 577 -8.11 31.13 18.26
CA GLY A 577 -9.38 30.49 17.95
C GLY A 577 -9.61 30.13 16.48
N ALA A 578 -8.76 30.59 15.56
CA ALA A 578 -8.82 30.19 14.15
C ALA A 578 -8.45 28.72 13.94
N GLU A 579 -9.16 28.07 13.05
CA GLU A 579 -8.97 26.66 12.69
C GLU A 579 -7.90 26.48 11.60
N MET A 580 -7.44 25.25 11.41
CA MET A 580 -6.56 24.85 10.31
C MET A 580 -7.09 25.38 8.96
N GLY A 581 -6.18 25.83 8.10
CA GLY A 581 -6.48 26.44 6.79
C GLY A 581 -6.89 27.91 6.85
N GLN A 582 -7.26 28.43 8.03
CA GLN A 582 -7.67 29.84 8.18
C GLN A 582 -6.49 30.79 8.26
N GLU A 583 -6.77 32.05 8.00
CA GLU A 583 -5.83 33.16 8.10
C GLU A 583 -6.29 34.18 9.15
N ILE A 584 -5.37 34.63 9.98
CA ILE A 584 -5.57 35.74 10.92
C ILE A 584 -4.67 36.91 10.55
N ALA A 585 -5.19 38.13 10.66
CA ALA A 585 -4.43 39.34 10.37
C ALA A 585 -4.08 40.05 11.68
N ILE A 586 -2.80 40.43 11.81
CA ILE A 586 -2.31 41.22 12.92
C ILE A 586 -1.66 42.52 12.41
N PRO A 587 -1.54 43.56 13.26
CA PRO A 587 -0.96 44.85 12.86
C PRO A 587 0.46 44.73 12.29
N GLY A 588 0.86 45.64 11.42
CA GLY A 588 2.16 45.60 10.73
C GLY A 588 3.39 45.78 11.63
N ASN A 589 3.21 46.12 12.89
CA ASN A 589 4.26 46.15 13.91
C ASN A 589 4.43 44.82 14.66
N GLY A 590 3.71 43.79 14.22
CA GLY A 590 3.74 42.51 14.87
C GLY A 590 2.88 42.38 16.12
N GLY A 591 2.93 41.23 16.76
CA GLY A 591 2.16 40.92 17.95
C GLY A 591 2.56 39.56 18.56
N SER A 592 1.66 39.04 19.36
CA SER A 592 1.76 37.67 19.88
C SER A 592 0.42 37.01 19.70
N VAL A 593 0.39 35.77 19.30
CA VAL A 593 -0.81 34.96 19.10
C VAL A 593 -0.84 33.79 20.09
N GLU A 594 -2.03 33.52 20.63
CA GLU A 594 -2.24 32.35 21.48
C GLU A 594 -2.44 31.10 20.62
N VAL A 595 -1.77 30.01 20.98
CA VAL A 595 -1.83 28.75 20.27
C VAL A 595 -2.23 27.66 21.25
N GLU A 596 -3.20 26.87 20.84
CA GLU A 596 -3.62 25.67 21.53
C GLU A 596 -3.59 24.49 20.54
N VAL A 597 -2.92 23.40 20.93
CA VAL A 597 -2.87 22.15 20.17
C VAL A 597 -3.26 21.01 21.08
N THR A 598 -4.15 20.16 20.60
CA THR A 598 -4.46 18.90 21.26
C THR A 598 -4.29 17.75 20.27
N ALA A 599 -3.54 16.74 20.67
CA ALA A 599 -3.40 15.50 19.93
C ALA A 599 -3.92 14.32 20.76
N TRP A 600 -4.54 13.34 20.11
CA TRP A 600 -5.04 12.13 20.78
C TRP A 600 -5.03 10.93 19.83
N SER A 601 -5.02 9.73 20.41
CA SER A 601 -4.99 8.48 19.64
C SER A 601 -5.52 7.32 20.52
N VAL A 602 -5.90 6.21 19.88
CA VAL A 602 -6.14 4.93 20.59
C VAL A 602 -4.83 4.33 21.10
N TRP A 603 -3.70 4.76 20.58
CA TRP A 603 -2.37 4.37 21.04
C TRP A 603 -1.72 5.50 21.82
N PRO A 604 -0.80 5.20 22.75
CA PRO A 604 -0.03 6.23 23.44
C PRO A 604 0.75 7.11 22.46
N LEU A 605 0.76 8.41 22.71
CA LEU A 605 1.58 9.42 22.03
C LEU A 605 2.72 9.81 22.96
N THR A 606 3.92 9.98 22.41
CA THR A 606 5.12 10.38 23.14
C THR A 606 5.58 11.79 22.84
N GLY A 607 5.02 12.43 21.83
CA GLY A 607 5.41 13.78 21.50
C GLY A 607 4.38 14.60 20.75
N LEU A 608 4.39 15.90 21.01
CA LEU A 608 3.61 16.93 20.33
C LEU A 608 4.51 18.14 20.10
N GLU A 609 4.61 18.60 18.86
CA GLU A 609 5.42 19.75 18.47
C GLU A 609 4.59 20.85 17.79
N LEU A 610 4.91 22.07 18.11
CA LEU A 610 4.46 23.26 17.39
C LEU A 610 5.57 23.71 16.44
N ILE A 611 5.22 23.91 15.17
CA ILE A 611 6.12 24.31 14.09
C ILE A 611 5.71 25.71 13.60
N VAL A 612 6.68 26.61 13.51
CA VAL A 612 6.51 27.96 12.96
C VAL A 612 7.53 28.17 11.85
N ASN A 613 7.08 28.44 10.63
CA ASN A 613 7.95 28.60 9.46
C ASN A 613 8.96 27.46 9.28
N GLY A 614 8.53 26.19 9.53
CA GLY A 614 9.39 25.01 9.40
C GLY A 614 10.35 24.77 10.57
N VAL A 615 10.33 25.64 11.58
CA VAL A 615 11.20 25.51 12.76
C VAL A 615 10.35 25.11 13.97
N ARG A 616 10.84 24.12 14.72
CA ARG A 616 10.20 23.75 15.98
C ARG A 616 10.22 24.94 16.95
N HIS A 617 9.05 25.38 17.35
CA HIS A 617 8.86 26.47 18.29
C HIS A 617 8.78 25.96 19.73
N GLU A 618 7.98 24.96 19.96
CA GLU A 618 7.80 24.33 21.26
C GLU A 618 7.48 22.84 21.14
N ARG A 619 7.69 22.11 22.20
CA ARG A 619 7.51 20.65 22.22
C ARG A 619 7.11 20.16 23.59
N GLU A 620 6.13 19.25 23.64
CA GLU A 620 5.77 18.46 24.81
C GLU A 620 6.19 17.01 24.56
N ILE A 621 6.91 16.41 25.52
CA ILE A 621 7.35 15.01 25.50
C ILE A 621 6.80 14.30 26.72
N VAL A 622 6.24 13.14 26.49
CA VAL A 622 5.71 12.25 27.54
C VAL A 622 6.41 10.90 27.40
N ASP A 623 7.36 10.62 28.28
CA ASP A 623 8.26 9.47 28.17
C ASP A 623 7.52 8.11 28.23
N GLU A 624 6.47 8.01 29.06
CA GLU A 624 5.66 6.78 29.20
C GLU A 624 4.51 6.71 28.19
N GLY A 625 4.29 7.80 27.44
CA GLY A 625 3.19 7.94 26.49
C GLY A 625 1.84 8.20 27.15
N GLU A 626 1.03 9.04 26.50
CA GLU A 626 -0.35 9.34 26.89
C GLU A 626 -1.28 9.28 25.68
N ARG A 627 -2.53 8.87 25.86
CA ARG A 627 -3.52 8.85 24.77
C ARG A 627 -4.00 10.25 24.36
N SER A 628 -3.64 11.28 25.10
CA SER A 628 -3.92 12.68 24.75
C SER A 628 -2.85 13.61 25.31
N ILE A 629 -2.31 14.49 24.47
CA ILE A 629 -1.32 15.51 24.83
C ILE A 629 -1.88 16.86 24.40
N THR A 630 -1.77 17.87 25.27
CA THR A 630 -2.19 19.24 24.97
C THR A 630 -1.03 20.21 25.24
N LEU A 631 -0.75 21.11 24.27
CA LEU A 631 0.23 22.17 24.37
C LEU A 631 -0.47 23.52 24.20
N LYS A 632 -0.22 24.44 25.13
CA LYS A 632 -0.72 25.83 25.08
C LYS A 632 0.45 26.79 25.23
N THR A 633 0.61 27.68 24.26
CA THR A 633 1.74 28.59 24.22
C THR A 633 1.39 29.91 23.52
N LYS A 634 2.35 30.84 23.51
CA LYS A 634 2.26 32.09 22.75
C LYS A 634 3.38 32.16 21.74
N VAL A 635 3.03 32.47 20.51
CA VAL A 635 3.98 32.70 19.43
C VAL A 635 4.11 34.17 19.18
N LYS A 636 5.33 34.70 19.31
CA LYS A 636 5.64 36.07 18.94
C LYS A 636 5.80 36.15 17.42
N THR A 637 5.03 37.05 16.79
CA THR A 637 4.98 37.21 15.34
C THR A 637 5.41 38.60 14.94
N GLU A 638 6.65 38.77 14.49
CA GLU A 638 7.18 40.06 13.98
C GLU A 638 7.00 40.18 12.46
N LYS A 639 6.88 39.06 11.78
CA LYS A 639 6.65 38.88 10.34
C LYS A 639 5.53 37.88 10.12
N SER A 640 4.93 37.90 8.94
CA SER A 640 3.98 36.88 8.53
C SER A 640 4.60 35.50 8.62
N CYS A 641 3.82 34.57 9.15
CA CYS A 641 4.27 33.20 9.36
C CYS A 641 3.11 32.21 9.15
N TRP A 642 3.44 30.98 9.10
CA TRP A 642 2.49 29.87 9.22
C TRP A 642 2.80 29.05 10.48
N ILE A 643 1.77 28.50 11.09
CA ILE A 643 1.85 27.72 12.31
C ILE A 643 1.16 26.39 12.04
N ALA A 644 1.87 25.29 12.25
CA ALA A 644 1.36 23.92 12.16
C ALA A 644 1.79 23.11 13.39
N ALA A 645 1.17 21.97 13.57
CA ALA A 645 1.51 21.05 14.65
C ALA A 645 1.61 19.63 14.13
N ARG A 646 2.46 18.83 14.81
CA ARG A 646 2.61 17.40 14.55
C ARG A 646 2.76 16.62 15.85
N CYS A 647 2.30 15.39 15.86
CA CYS A 647 2.44 14.49 16.99
C CYS A 647 2.88 13.11 16.53
N TRP A 648 3.42 12.33 17.46
CA TRP A 648 3.85 10.95 17.20
C TRP A 648 3.77 10.09 18.45
N GLY A 649 3.68 8.77 18.23
CA GLY A 649 3.77 7.74 19.24
C GLY A 649 4.90 6.74 18.95
N PRO A 650 5.23 5.86 19.90
CA PRO A 650 6.31 4.88 19.76
C PRO A 650 5.92 3.69 18.89
N TYR A 651 4.63 3.54 18.59
CA TYR A 651 4.11 2.38 17.88
C TYR A 651 4.04 2.66 16.40
N ALA A 652 4.21 1.60 15.62
CA ALA A 652 4.08 1.68 14.20
C ALA A 652 2.81 0.94 13.76
N THR A 653 2.01 1.62 12.95
CA THR A 653 0.99 1.02 12.09
C THR A 653 1.62 0.52 10.80
N ASP A 654 0.83 -0.03 9.88
CA ASP A 654 1.33 -0.38 8.54
C ASP A 654 1.82 0.80 7.74
N ALA A 655 1.31 1.97 8.06
CA ALA A 655 1.72 3.25 7.47
C ALA A 655 2.98 3.85 8.12
N GLY A 656 3.61 3.15 9.06
CA GLY A 656 4.72 3.66 9.83
C GLY A 656 4.33 4.05 11.26
N PRO A 657 5.06 4.94 11.92
CA PRO A 657 4.74 5.35 13.29
C PRO A 657 3.37 6.04 13.36
N VAL A 658 2.70 5.89 14.51
CA VAL A 658 1.47 6.63 14.81
C VAL A 658 1.78 8.12 14.81
N MET A 659 1.25 8.86 13.82
CA MET A 659 1.55 10.27 13.60
C MET A 659 0.32 11.03 13.13
N ALA A 660 0.37 12.35 13.33
CA ALA A 660 -0.49 13.28 12.61
C ALA A 660 0.26 14.60 12.37
N HIS A 661 -0.11 15.27 11.28
CA HIS A 661 0.38 16.60 10.93
C HIS A 661 -0.80 17.48 10.47
N SER A 662 -0.97 18.64 11.09
CA SER A 662 -2.03 19.60 10.76
C SER A 662 -1.74 20.39 9.50
N SER A 663 -2.76 20.80 8.77
CA SER A 663 -2.63 21.97 7.89
C SER A 663 -2.31 23.21 8.72
N PRO A 664 -1.63 24.20 8.14
CA PRO A 664 -1.26 25.41 8.87
C PRO A 664 -2.45 26.33 9.16
N VAL A 665 -2.32 27.15 10.22
CA VAL A 665 -3.00 28.44 10.34
C VAL A 665 -2.02 29.52 9.89
N TYR A 666 -2.47 30.43 9.05
CA TYR A 666 -1.64 31.50 8.49
C TYR A 666 -1.80 32.80 9.30
N VAL A 667 -0.67 33.41 9.67
CA VAL A 667 -0.63 34.66 10.40
C VAL A 667 -0.09 35.76 9.49
N ASP A 668 -0.94 36.65 9.09
CA ASP A 668 -0.61 37.80 8.23
C ASP A 668 -0.23 39.04 9.06
N VAL A 669 1.02 39.49 8.95
CA VAL A 669 1.53 40.68 9.61
C VAL A 669 1.65 41.81 8.59
N GLY A 670 0.76 42.77 8.69
CA GLY A 670 0.80 43.95 7.83
C GLY A 670 0.54 43.67 6.36
N ARG A 671 -0.24 42.66 6.04
CA ARG A 671 -0.62 42.22 4.68
C ARG A 671 0.55 41.78 3.80
N ARG A 672 1.54 41.13 4.39
CA ARG A 672 2.66 40.51 3.66
C ARG A 672 2.55 39.02 3.69
N CYS A 673 3.03 38.31 2.64
CA CYS A 673 3.15 36.87 2.69
C CYS A 673 4.37 36.45 3.54
N ALA A 674 4.32 35.25 4.11
CA ALA A 674 5.52 34.62 4.65
C ALA A 674 6.50 34.37 3.49
N PHE A 675 7.78 34.71 3.66
CA PHE A 675 8.81 34.44 2.68
C PHE A 675 10.16 34.27 3.35
N GLU A 676 10.74 33.06 3.22
CA GLU A 676 12.06 32.74 3.67
C GLU A 676 13.01 32.72 2.46
N GLU A 677 14.06 33.57 2.53
CA GLU A 677 14.93 33.84 1.39
C GLU A 677 15.65 32.59 0.88
N THR A 678 16.15 31.74 1.77
CA THR A 678 16.87 30.51 1.41
C THR A 678 15.99 29.53 0.64
N ASP A 679 14.75 29.33 1.06
CA ASP A 679 13.80 28.47 0.37
C ASP A 679 13.37 29.06 -0.97
N GLY A 680 13.22 30.38 -1.02
CA GLY A 680 12.95 31.12 -2.27
C GLY A 680 14.10 30.96 -3.28
N GLU A 681 15.35 31.10 -2.86
CA GLU A 681 16.53 30.89 -3.71
C GLU A 681 16.64 29.44 -4.21
N TYR A 682 16.39 28.45 -3.32
CA TYR A 682 16.36 27.04 -3.70
C TYR A 682 15.34 26.79 -4.83
N LEU A 683 14.10 27.24 -4.64
CA LEU A 683 13.03 27.03 -5.63
C LEU A 683 13.28 27.82 -6.94
N MET A 684 13.82 29.05 -6.88
CA MET A 684 14.20 29.79 -8.08
C MET A 684 15.30 29.07 -8.88
N THR A 685 16.29 28.51 -8.19
CA THR A 685 17.35 27.69 -8.81
C THR A 685 16.76 26.43 -9.45
N HIS A 686 15.82 25.79 -8.78
CA HIS A 686 15.10 24.65 -9.32
C HIS A 686 14.35 25.02 -10.64
N MET A 687 13.66 26.16 -10.68
CA MET A 687 13.00 26.63 -11.91
C MET A 687 13.99 26.89 -13.06
N GLU A 688 15.17 27.44 -12.77
CA GLU A 688 16.23 27.63 -13.77
C GLU A 688 16.78 26.30 -14.28
N GLY A 689 16.93 25.30 -13.39
CA GLY A 689 17.27 23.92 -13.73
C GLY A 689 16.25 23.31 -14.67
N GLY A 690 14.95 23.50 -14.40
CA GLY A 690 13.84 23.04 -15.24
C GLY A 690 13.87 23.62 -16.65
N VAL A 691 14.12 24.95 -16.78
CA VAL A 691 14.31 25.57 -18.09
C VAL A 691 15.48 24.96 -18.85
N THR A 692 16.63 24.79 -18.18
CA THR A 692 17.82 24.20 -18.77
C THR A 692 17.60 22.78 -19.26
N TRP A 693 16.88 21.96 -18.45
CA TRP A 693 16.53 20.59 -18.80
C TRP A 693 15.61 20.55 -20.03
N ALA A 694 14.57 21.40 -20.07
CA ALA A 694 13.63 21.46 -21.19
C ALA A 694 14.31 21.91 -22.49
N GLU A 695 15.30 22.82 -22.43
CA GLU A 695 16.04 23.31 -23.59
C GLU A 695 17.06 22.31 -24.12
N LYS A 696 17.70 21.49 -23.24
CA LYS A 696 18.89 20.71 -23.61
C LYS A 696 18.72 19.20 -23.57
N ILE A 697 17.77 18.68 -22.76
CA ILE A 697 17.65 17.26 -22.48
C ILE A 697 16.27 16.72 -22.87
N GLY A 698 15.20 17.42 -22.51
CA GLY A 698 13.83 16.97 -22.72
C GLY A 698 13.50 16.74 -24.20
N VAL A 699 12.84 15.60 -24.47
CA VAL A 699 12.33 15.25 -25.80
C VAL A 699 10.82 15.51 -25.81
N PHE A 700 10.38 16.39 -26.71
CA PHE A 700 9.00 16.87 -26.77
C PHE A 700 8.38 16.57 -28.13
N LYS A 701 7.08 16.29 -28.12
CA LYS A 701 6.29 16.09 -29.36
C LYS A 701 6.45 17.23 -30.34
N ASN A 702 6.55 18.45 -29.88
CA ASN A 702 6.75 19.64 -30.71
C ASN A 702 7.26 20.82 -29.86
N GLU A 703 7.63 21.90 -30.53
CA GLU A 703 8.14 23.12 -29.91
C GLU A 703 7.09 23.86 -29.08
N GLN A 704 5.81 23.66 -29.33
CA GLN A 704 4.74 24.26 -28.51
C GLN A 704 4.72 23.69 -27.11
N VAL A 705 4.80 22.36 -26.95
CA VAL A 705 4.84 21.69 -25.63
C VAL A 705 6.12 22.10 -24.88
N ARG A 706 7.28 22.11 -25.57
CA ARG A 706 8.54 22.57 -24.96
C ARG A 706 8.43 24.01 -24.45
N SER A 707 7.96 24.92 -25.30
CA SER A 707 7.81 26.32 -24.95
C SER A 707 6.82 26.54 -23.80
N ARG A 708 5.78 25.72 -23.71
CA ARG A 708 4.80 25.73 -22.62
C ARG A 708 5.46 25.40 -21.28
N LEU A 709 6.27 24.32 -21.21
CA LEU A 709 6.99 23.95 -19.99
C LEU A 709 8.01 25.02 -19.58
N ILE A 710 8.79 25.54 -20.55
CA ILE A 710 9.75 26.63 -20.30
C ILE A 710 9.01 27.87 -19.78
N GLY A 711 7.88 28.19 -20.38
CA GLY A 711 7.02 29.30 -19.94
C GLY A 711 6.59 29.15 -18.49
N LEU A 712 6.09 27.96 -18.11
CA LEU A 712 5.66 27.64 -16.75
C LEU A 712 6.79 27.86 -15.71
N PHE A 713 7.98 27.35 -15.97
CA PHE A 713 9.12 27.54 -15.05
C PHE A 713 9.53 29.02 -14.95
N ARG A 714 9.52 29.77 -16.03
CA ARG A 714 9.84 31.22 -16.04
C ARG A 714 8.79 32.04 -15.29
N GLU A 715 7.51 31.72 -15.46
CA GLU A 715 6.41 32.35 -14.74
C GLU A 715 6.47 32.05 -13.25
N ALA A 716 6.69 30.78 -12.87
CA ALA A 716 6.85 30.39 -11.47
C ALA A 716 8.05 31.11 -10.80
N ARG A 717 9.18 31.21 -11.51
CA ARG A 717 10.34 31.97 -11.03
C ARG A 717 10.01 33.45 -10.84
N ALA A 718 9.33 34.06 -11.78
CA ALA A 718 8.90 35.47 -11.70
C ALA A 718 7.94 35.70 -10.53
N GLU A 719 7.04 34.76 -10.28
CA GLU A 719 6.13 34.80 -9.15
C GLU A 719 6.88 34.71 -7.79
N LEU A 720 7.87 33.82 -7.67
CA LEU A 720 8.73 33.75 -6.49
C LEU A 720 9.48 35.08 -6.25
N MET A 721 10.02 35.70 -7.29
CA MET A 721 10.67 37.02 -7.19
C MET A 721 9.70 38.10 -6.76
N ARG A 722 8.45 38.07 -7.23
CA ARG A 722 7.40 39.01 -6.83
C ARG A 722 7.06 38.88 -5.33
N ARG A 723 6.94 37.65 -4.85
CA ARG A 723 6.69 37.36 -3.43
C ARG A 723 7.88 37.75 -2.55
N ALA A 724 9.11 37.56 -2.98
CA ALA A 724 10.34 38.01 -2.29
C ALA A 724 10.34 39.55 -2.13
N GLY A 725 9.80 40.29 -3.10
CA GLY A 725 9.58 41.75 -3.01
C GLY A 725 8.49 42.20 -2.04
N GLY A 726 7.85 41.24 -1.36
CA GLY A 726 6.78 41.54 -0.36
C GLY A 726 5.44 41.90 -1.00
N VAL A 727 5.25 41.68 -2.29
CA VAL A 727 3.99 41.93 -3.01
C VAL A 727 3.13 40.63 -3.01
N ARG A 728 1.88 40.75 -2.56
CA ARG A 728 0.88 39.69 -2.66
C ARG A 728 0.30 39.57 -4.06
#